data_344c4b55ad76e54a14fe26b232b3328a
#
_entry.id   344c4b55ad76e54a14fe26b232b3328a
#
_cell.length_a   1.000
_cell.length_b   1.000
_cell.length_c   1.000
_cell.angle_alpha   90.00
_cell.angle_beta   90.00
_cell.angle_gamma   90.00
#
_symmetry.space_group_name_H-M   'P 1'
#
loop_
_entity.id
_entity.type
_entity.pdbx_description
1 polymer ?
#
loop_
_entity_poly.entity_id
_entity_poly.type
_entity_poly.pdbx_seq_one_letter_code
_entity_poly.pdbx_strand_id
1 'polypeptide(L)'
;MAELLGLTYEGELGELENHHLFKAAKHDNDIVDDAVQELRRRRRKREIGPGPHPLDSIRFTQKQKLNRRHWKRNIIPEKDITRAERPLDPAVIAQQAIARELKIKDPIFGEQWHIINTKTQGNDINVTDVWRQGITGEGVTSCIVDDGLDMDSEDLKDNFFAEGSYDFNDHVELPKPKLSDDRHGTRCAGEVAAGRNKACGVGIAYDSKVSGVRILSGDISDVDEALAINYKMDKNYIYSCSWGPPDDGQTMQAPGLLIETAMLTAVQQGRGGKGSIYVFAAGNGAANEDNCNFDGYTNSIYSITVGAIDKNNLHPYYSEACSAQLVVTYSSGSGDSIHTTDVGANKCTNQHGGTSAAGPIGVGTYALVLQANPNLTWRDVQWITVLTAVPFDQPSDWTKTSLGRMFSHQFGYGKLDAWALVEKAKTWKNVKPQAWFYSPWMHVKKAIPEGDKGLASIFEVTADMLKEANLERVEHVTLTMNLKHQRRGDVSVELISPDGMVSHLSTTRKNDQDATQGYADWTFMSVAHWGEKGIGKWTVIVKDTVVNEKTGTFTDWRLRLWGECIDPAKAKLRPMPTAEDDADHDVIDNHPAHTTSIVIPSVSVPTDVPTDLPNRPVNSKPSSTKAALLSSTTASFEKPVSATSTPSATAAPENLLPSPFPTFGVSKRTQIWIYGSIGLILAFCTSLAIWLYLARRKKLRSSRDNYEFEVLDDMEEDEGGARTGMLNGAAGGRRGRRARRGGELYDAFAGESDEDLLSESEDGDAPYRDREEREYDEKAGLAGGSDGESSGSSRNGNAS
;
A
#
# COMPACT_ATOMS: atom_id res chain seq x y z
N MET A 1 29.99 14.25 -19.75
CA MET A 1 29.93 13.53 -18.43
C MET A 1 30.27 12.06 -18.59
N ALA A 2 29.59 11.32 -19.46
CA ALA A 2 29.86 9.89 -19.70
C ALA A 2 31.36 9.61 -19.98
N GLU A 3 31.97 10.31 -20.90
CA GLU A 3 33.40 10.16 -21.19
C GLU A 3 34.32 10.46 -19.98
N LEU A 4 33.96 11.47 -19.16
CA LEU A 4 34.72 11.86 -17.97
C LEU A 4 34.76 10.75 -16.91
N LEU A 5 33.69 9.99 -16.80
CA LEU A 5 33.52 8.96 -15.78
C LEU A 5 33.65 7.52 -16.32
N GLY A 6 33.93 7.37 -17.63
CA GLY A 6 34.05 6.05 -18.28
C GLY A 6 32.72 5.29 -18.34
N LEU A 7 31.61 6.03 -18.41
CA LEU A 7 30.25 5.48 -18.45
C LEU A 7 29.70 5.46 -19.89
N THR A 8 28.76 4.56 -20.15
CA THR A 8 27.99 4.57 -21.40
C THR A 8 26.67 5.30 -21.15
N TYR A 9 26.35 6.29 -21.96
CA TYR A 9 25.06 6.99 -21.90
C TYR A 9 24.00 6.14 -22.60
N GLU A 10 22.90 5.82 -21.88
CA GLU A 10 21.80 4.98 -22.37
C GLU A 10 20.58 5.80 -22.82
N GLY A 11 20.48 7.09 -22.42
CA GLY A 11 19.42 7.98 -22.84
C GLY A 11 18.80 8.80 -21.70
N GLU A 12 17.73 9.52 -22.03
CA GLU A 12 16.87 10.18 -21.06
C GLU A 12 15.93 9.17 -20.40
N LEU A 13 15.53 9.46 -19.17
CA LEU A 13 14.71 8.56 -18.37
C LEU A 13 13.21 8.81 -18.62
N GLY A 14 12.66 8.19 -19.67
CA GLY A 14 11.24 8.25 -20.00
C GLY A 14 10.70 9.67 -20.08
N GLU A 15 9.65 9.97 -19.31
CA GLU A 15 9.00 11.29 -19.26
C GLU A 15 9.65 12.24 -18.23
N LEU A 16 10.77 11.86 -17.62
CA LEU A 16 11.46 12.67 -16.62
C LEU A 16 12.50 13.61 -17.25
N GLU A 17 12.14 14.90 -17.39
CA GLU A 17 13.04 15.89 -17.91
C GLU A 17 14.33 16.01 -17.09
N ASN A 18 15.50 16.11 -17.78
CA ASN A 18 16.83 16.23 -17.18
C ASN A 18 17.29 15.05 -16.31
N HIS A 19 16.63 13.89 -16.41
CA HIS A 19 17.09 12.64 -15.82
C HIS A 19 17.71 11.77 -16.92
N HIS A 20 18.89 11.25 -16.64
CA HIS A 20 19.69 10.53 -17.64
C HIS A 20 20.19 9.21 -17.07
N LEU A 21 20.06 8.15 -17.85
CA LEU A 21 20.53 6.81 -17.51
C LEU A 21 21.95 6.58 -18.05
N PHE A 22 22.82 6.04 -17.20
CA PHE A 22 24.18 5.68 -17.55
C PHE A 22 24.47 4.24 -17.12
N LYS A 23 25.17 3.52 -17.97
CA LYS A 23 25.63 2.15 -17.72
C LYS A 23 27.11 2.14 -17.39
N ALA A 24 27.48 1.42 -16.35
CA ALA A 24 28.84 1.20 -15.88
C ALA A 24 29.17 -0.29 -15.84
N ALA A 25 30.45 -0.64 -15.82
CA ALA A 25 30.87 -1.95 -15.38
C ALA A 25 30.42 -2.18 -13.91
N LYS A 26 30.14 -3.43 -13.53
CA LYS A 26 29.72 -3.75 -12.16
C LYS A 26 30.69 -3.19 -11.12
N HIS A 27 30.19 -2.37 -10.22
CA HIS A 27 30.95 -1.68 -9.19
C HIS A 27 30.16 -1.66 -7.88
N ASP A 28 30.85 -1.65 -6.73
CA ASP A 28 30.17 -1.72 -5.43
C ASP A 28 29.55 -0.38 -5.01
N ASN A 29 30.13 0.75 -5.43
CA ASN A 29 29.67 2.10 -5.10
C ASN A 29 29.00 2.78 -6.30
N ASP A 30 28.35 3.93 -6.05
CA ASP A 30 27.89 4.85 -7.09
C ASP A 30 29.08 5.68 -7.62
N ILE A 31 29.53 5.37 -8.84
CA ILE A 31 30.67 6.01 -9.48
C ILE A 31 30.46 7.52 -9.64
N VAL A 32 29.22 7.93 -9.90
CA VAL A 32 28.89 9.35 -10.14
C VAL A 32 28.91 10.09 -8.82
N ASP A 33 28.32 9.55 -7.77
CA ASP A 33 28.36 10.15 -6.43
C ASP A 33 29.79 10.25 -5.92
N ASP A 34 30.56 9.18 -6.00
CA ASP A 34 31.98 9.18 -5.60
C ASP A 34 32.75 10.31 -6.32
N ALA A 35 32.49 10.53 -7.63
CA ALA A 35 33.14 11.58 -8.39
C ALA A 35 32.71 13.00 -7.97
N VAL A 36 31.42 13.19 -7.67
CA VAL A 36 30.86 14.45 -7.17
C VAL A 36 31.40 14.76 -5.78
N GLN A 37 31.44 13.80 -4.87
CA GLN A 37 31.99 13.96 -3.53
C GLN A 37 33.50 14.28 -3.57
N GLU A 38 34.25 13.60 -4.44
CA GLU A 38 35.69 13.90 -4.64
C GLU A 38 35.93 15.29 -5.18
N LEU A 39 35.10 15.76 -6.15
CA LEU A 39 35.19 17.14 -6.63
C LEU A 39 34.91 18.15 -5.50
N ARG A 40 33.86 17.91 -4.70
CA ARG A 40 33.53 18.74 -3.52
C ARG A 40 34.68 18.73 -2.50
N ARG A 41 35.30 17.59 -2.25
CA ARG A 41 36.45 17.44 -1.35
C ARG A 41 37.67 18.23 -1.84
N ARG A 42 38.03 18.12 -3.13
CA ARG A 42 39.17 18.83 -3.73
C ARG A 42 39.00 20.36 -3.72
N ARG A 43 37.76 20.84 -3.94
CA ARG A 43 37.44 22.26 -3.81
C ARG A 43 37.60 22.75 -2.38
N ARG A 44 37.10 22.01 -1.40
CA ARG A 44 37.31 22.36 0.03
C ARG A 44 38.77 22.43 0.41
N LYS A 45 39.60 21.53 -0.13
CA LYS A 45 41.05 21.56 0.09
C LYS A 45 41.80 22.59 -0.77
N ARG A 46 41.10 23.34 -1.61
CA ARG A 46 41.67 24.30 -2.57
C ARG A 46 42.64 23.67 -3.58
N GLU A 47 42.53 22.38 -3.84
CA GLU A 47 43.32 21.65 -4.85
C GLU A 47 42.83 21.97 -6.28
N ILE A 48 41.56 22.39 -6.41
CA ILE A 48 40.93 22.80 -7.66
C ILE A 48 40.27 24.17 -7.43
N GLY A 49 40.42 25.08 -8.40
CA GLY A 49 39.82 26.42 -8.35
C GLY A 49 38.27 26.38 -8.51
N PRO A 50 37.58 27.53 -8.25
CA PRO A 50 36.13 27.63 -8.30
C PRO A 50 35.54 27.71 -9.73
N GLY A 51 36.29 27.34 -10.76
CA GLY A 51 35.81 27.36 -12.15
C GLY A 51 34.72 26.34 -12.41
N PRO A 52 33.86 26.51 -13.44
CA PRO A 52 32.78 25.61 -13.77
C PRO A 52 33.32 24.21 -14.10
N HIS A 53 32.67 23.16 -13.56
CA HIS A 53 33.04 21.77 -13.80
C HIS A 53 31.80 21.00 -14.28
N PRO A 54 31.93 20.04 -15.22
CA PRO A 54 30.77 19.28 -15.74
C PRO A 54 29.92 18.57 -14.68
N LEU A 55 30.52 18.19 -13.54
CA LEU A 55 29.81 17.55 -12.44
C LEU A 55 29.01 18.54 -11.54
N ASP A 56 29.15 19.85 -11.75
CA ASP A 56 28.42 20.87 -10.97
C ASP A 56 26.91 20.89 -11.30
N SER A 57 26.53 20.39 -12.46
CA SER A 57 25.14 20.30 -12.89
C SER A 57 24.39 19.11 -12.28
N ILE A 58 25.12 18.16 -11.67
CA ILE A 58 24.54 16.98 -11.08
C ILE A 58 23.92 17.37 -9.72
N ARG A 59 22.61 17.21 -9.61
CA ARG A 59 21.85 17.44 -8.39
C ARG A 59 21.53 16.15 -7.66
N PHE A 60 21.36 15.06 -8.41
CA PHE A 60 20.96 13.76 -7.90
C PHE A 60 21.70 12.66 -8.64
N THR A 61 22.13 11.61 -7.93
CA THR A 61 22.65 10.36 -8.50
C THR A 61 22.10 9.19 -7.69
N GLN A 62 21.81 8.08 -8.35
CA GLN A 62 21.36 6.87 -7.69
C GLN A 62 21.83 5.63 -8.45
N LYS A 63 22.63 4.79 -7.80
CA LYS A 63 22.96 3.48 -8.32
C LYS A 63 21.75 2.55 -8.26
N GLN A 64 21.39 1.97 -9.40
CA GLN A 64 20.25 1.07 -9.48
C GLN A 64 20.57 -0.31 -8.90
N LYS A 65 19.61 -0.86 -8.15
CA LYS A 65 19.64 -2.21 -7.59
C LYS A 65 18.31 -2.88 -7.91
N LEU A 66 18.34 -4.17 -8.20
CA LEU A 66 17.12 -4.96 -8.32
C LEU A 66 16.58 -5.24 -6.90
N ASN A 67 15.32 -4.92 -6.69
CA ASN A 67 14.66 -5.13 -5.42
C ASN A 67 13.30 -5.78 -5.67
N ARG A 68 12.97 -6.80 -4.91
CA ARG A 68 11.62 -7.35 -4.88
C ARG A 68 10.87 -6.64 -3.76
N ARG A 69 10.21 -5.52 -4.10
CA ARG A 69 9.53 -4.66 -3.12
C ARG A 69 8.03 -4.90 -3.03
N HIS A 70 7.42 -5.46 -4.09
CA HIS A 70 5.98 -5.44 -4.25
C HIS A 70 5.36 -6.82 -4.09
N TRP A 71 4.29 -6.89 -3.31
CA TRP A 71 3.51 -8.09 -3.06
C TRP A 71 2.08 -7.90 -3.57
N LYS A 72 1.56 -8.94 -4.23
CA LYS A 72 0.16 -8.94 -4.69
C LYS A 72 -0.77 -9.03 -3.49
N ARG A 73 -1.73 -8.12 -3.40
CA ARG A 73 -2.69 -8.02 -2.28
C ARG A 73 -3.97 -8.82 -2.54
N ASN A 74 -3.84 -10.10 -2.90
CA ASN A 74 -4.97 -10.97 -3.22
C ASN A 74 -5.25 -11.98 -2.11
N ILE A 75 -6.49 -12.00 -1.58
CA ILE A 75 -6.94 -12.95 -0.56
C ILE A 75 -8.15 -13.73 -1.08
N ILE A 76 -8.04 -15.06 -1.06
CA ILE A 76 -9.09 -15.99 -1.48
C ILE A 76 -9.88 -16.42 -0.24
N PRO A 77 -11.20 -16.18 -0.18
CA PRO A 77 -12.04 -16.60 0.96
C PRO A 77 -12.34 -18.09 0.96
N GLU A 78 -12.69 -18.64 2.13
CA GLU A 78 -13.22 -19.98 2.24
C GLU A 78 -14.56 -20.11 1.49
N LYS A 79 -14.71 -21.23 0.78
CA LYS A 79 -15.86 -21.51 -0.08
C LYS A 79 -17.06 -21.96 0.73
N ASP A 80 -18.17 -21.24 0.65
CA ASP A 80 -19.44 -21.64 1.25
C ASP A 80 -20.15 -22.69 0.37
N ILE A 81 -20.30 -23.94 0.85
CA ILE A 81 -20.84 -25.05 0.09
C ILE A 81 -22.27 -25.32 0.55
N THR A 82 -23.24 -24.53 0.11
CA THR A 82 -24.64 -24.98 0.11
C THR A 82 -25.52 -24.18 -0.86
N ARG A 83 -25.91 -24.77 -1.97
CA ARG A 83 -26.97 -24.24 -2.84
C ARG A 83 -28.09 -25.27 -3.01
N ALA A 84 -29.21 -25.05 -2.35
CA ALA A 84 -30.49 -25.72 -2.68
C ALA A 84 -31.27 -24.83 -3.66
N GLU A 85 -31.87 -25.42 -4.71
CA GLU A 85 -32.72 -24.70 -5.64
C GLU A 85 -33.94 -24.12 -4.93
N ARG A 86 -34.07 -22.79 -4.93
CA ARG A 86 -35.26 -22.06 -4.43
C ARG A 86 -35.94 -21.35 -5.63
N PRO A 87 -37.23 -21.01 -5.51
CA PRO A 87 -37.91 -20.14 -6.48
C PRO A 87 -37.08 -18.87 -6.68
N LEU A 88 -37.00 -18.36 -7.93
CA LEU A 88 -36.26 -17.16 -8.25
C LEU A 88 -36.68 -15.99 -7.36
N ASP A 89 -35.72 -15.45 -6.62
CA ASP A 89 -35.91 -14.27 -5.77
C ASP A 89 -36.36 -13.08 -6.66
N PRO A 90 -37.32 -12.27 -6.23
CA PRO A 90 -37.70 -11.03 -6.93
C PRO A 90 -36.53 -10.11 -7.28
N ALA A 91 -35.47 -10.08 -6.45
CA ALA A 91 -34.25 -9.32 -6.72
C ALA A 91 -33.46 -9.87 -7.91
N VAL A 92 -33.42 -11.20 -8.07
CA VAL A 92 -32.79 -11.86 -9.23
C VAL A 92 -33.59 -11.57 -10.51
N ILE A 93 -34.93 -11.53 -10.43
CA ILE A 93 -35.79 -11.17 -11.56
C ILE A 93 -35.52 -9.71 -11.98
N ALA A 94 -35.36 -8.80 -11.02
CA ALA A 94 -35.00 -7.40 -11.27
C ALA A 94 -33.62 -7.27 -11.91
N GLN A 95 -32.60 -8.01 -11.42
CA GLN A 95 -31.26 -8.04 -12.02
C GLN A 95 -31.32 -8.53 -13.49
N GLN A 96 -32.08 -9.60 -13.77
CA GLN A 96 -32.28 -10.10 -15.14
C GLN A 96 -33.03 -9.09 -16.04
N ALA A 97 -33.94 -8.29 -15.48
CA ALA A 97 -34.61 -7.22 -16.23
C ALA A 97 -33.60 -6.11 -16.61
N ILE A 98 -32.72 -5.71 -15.67
CA ILE A 98 -31.64 -4.74 -15.92
C ILE A 98 -30.70 -5.28 -17.00
N ALA A 99 -30.27 -6.55 -16.91
CA ALA A 99 -29.42 -7.18 -17.92
C ALA A 99 -30.04 -7.13 -19.32
N ARG A 100 -31.36 -7.41 -19.45
CA ARG A 100 -32.07 -7.30 -20.73
C ARG A 100 -32.15 -5.90 -21.25
N GLU A 101 -32.47 -4.93 -20.41
CA GLU A 101 -32.56 -3.51 -20.72
C GLU A 101 -31.22 -2.98 -21.23
N LEU A 102 -30.13 -3.26 -20.50
CA LEU A 102 -28.77 -2.83 -20.84
C LEU A 102 -28.10 -3.73 -21.90
N LYS A 103 -28.79 -4.76 -22.38
CA LYS A 103 -28.32 -5.74 -23.38
C LYS A 103 -27.06 -6.48 -22.93
N ILE A 104 -26.91 -6.72 -21.66
CA ILE A 104 -25.82 -7.49 -21.06
C ILE A 104 -26.12 -8.98 -21.28
N LYS A 105 -25.19 -9.72 -21.87
CA LYS A 105 -25.29 -11.14 -22.16
C LYS A 105 -24.18 -11.97 -21.54
N ASP A 106 -23.38 -11.33 -20.73
CA ASP A 106 -22.18 -11.86 -20.10
C ASP A 106 -22.55 -12.90 -19.06
N PRO A 107 -21.97 -14.12 -19.14
CA PRO A 107 -22.45 -15.30 -18.44
C PRO A 107 -22.47 -15.15 -16.92
N ILE A 108 -21.44 -14.49 -16.32
CA ILE A 108 -21.32 -14.35 -14.87
C ILE A 108 -21.90 -13.04 -14.33
N PHE A 109 -22.55 -12.20 -15.18
CA PHE A 109 -23.16 -10.93 -14.71
C PHE A 109 -24.11 -11.13 -13.54
N GLY A 110 -24.87 -12.23 -13.55
CA GLY A 110 -25.77 -12.59 -12.45
C GLY A 110 -25.07 -12.91 -11.13
N GLU A 111 -23.77 -13.17 -11.18
CA GLU A 111 -22.91 -13.49 -10.03
C GLU A 111 -22.09 -12.28 -9.54
N GLN A 112 -22.01 -11.20 -10.35
CA GLN A 112 -21.29 -9.97 -10.04
C GLN A 112 -22.09 -9.11 -9.03
N TRP A 113 -22.15 -9.58 -7.80
CA TRP A 113 -22.92 -8.95 -6.73
C TRP A 113 -22.41 -7.53 -6.37
N HIS A 114 -21.16 -7.20 -6.63
CA HIS A 114 -20.62 -5.86 -6.44
C HIS A 114 -21.25 -4.82 -7.40
N ILE A 115 -21.83 -5.29 -8.51
CA ILE A 115 -22.60 -4.47 -9.46
C ILE A 115 -24.08 -4.44 -9.05
N ILE A 116 -24.68 -5.61 -8.77
CA ILE A 116 -26.06 -5.72 -8.29
C ILE A 116 -26.14 -6.78 -7.19
N ASN A 117 -26.26 -6.35 -5.95
CA ASN A 117 -26.42 -7.27 -4.83
C ASN A 117 -27.87 -7.70 -4.66
N THR A 118 -28.17 -8.91 -5.10
CA THR A 118 -29.51 -9.50 -5.00
C THR A 118 -29.87 -10.04 -3.61
N LYS A 119 -28.84 -10.25 -2.74
CA LYS A 119 -29.03 -10.75 -1.38
C LYS A 119 -29.22 -9.61 -0.38
N THR A 120 -28.36 -8.61 -0.44
CA THR A 120 -28.40 -7.42 0.43
C THR A 120 -28.50 -6.19 -0.45
N GLN A 121 -29.73 -5.85 -0.84
CA GLN A 121 -30.01 -4.75 -1.78
C GLN A 121 -29.45 -3.43 -1.26
N GLY A 122 -28.73 -2.71 -2.13
CA GLY A 122 -28.03 -1.46 -1.81
C GLY A 122 -26.59 -1.64 -1.30
N ASN A 123 -26.15 -2.90 -1.11
CA ASN A 123 -24.76 -3.22 -0.84
C ASN A 123 -24.03 -3.57 -2.15
N ASP A 124 -24.00 -2.62 -3.04
CA ASP A 124 -23.33 -2.65 -4.35
C ASP A 124 -22.80 -1.25 -4.69
N ILE A 125 -22.05 -1.14 -5.81
CA ILE A 125 -21.41 0.11 -6.22
C ILE A 125 -22.40 1.14 -6.81
N ASN A 126 -23.69 0.79 -6.98
CA ASN A 126 -24.76 1.66 -7.49
C ASN A 126 -24.48 2.22 -8.90
N VAL A 127 -24.05 1.37 -9.86
CA VAL A 127 -23.56 1.79 -11.17
C VAL A 127 -24.60 1.71 -12.29
N THR A 128 -25.66 0.90 -12.16
CA THR A 128 -26.58 0.58 -13.26
C THR A 128 -27.31 1.79 -13.82
N ASP A 129 -27.67 2.75 -12.98
CA ASP A 129 -28.31 3.99 -13.42
C ASP A 129 -27.33 4.97 -14.11
N VAL A 130 -26.04 4.83 -13.83
CA VAL A 130 -24.97 5.52 -14.57
C VAL A 130 -24.90 4.98 -15.99
N TRP A 131 -24.93 3.66 -16.16
CA TRP A 131 -24.93 3.01 -17.47
C TRP A 131 -26.16 3.34 -18.31
N ARG A 132 -27.35 3.49 -17.69
CA ARG A 132 -28.58 3.95 -18.36
C ARG A 132 -28.46 5.34 -18.99
N GLN A 133 -27.57 6.16 -18.46
CA GLN A 133 -27.28 7.49 -19.02
C GLN A 133 -26.26 7.44 -20.17
N GLY A 134 -25.74 6.25 -20.55
CA GLY A 134 -24.72 6.10 -21.57
C GLY A 134 -23.31 6.46 -21.04
N ILE A 135 -23.12 6.53 -19.71
CA ILE A 135 -21.82 6.75 -19.11
C ILE A 135 -21.25 5.39 -18.74
N THR A 136 -20.30 4.90 -19.56
CA THR A 136 -19.79 3.53 -19.56
C THR A 136 -18.26 3.45 -19.59
N GLY A 137 -17.58 4.63 -19.48
CA GLY A 137 -16.13 4.76 -19.46
C GLY A 137 -15.50 5.15 -20.79
N GLU A 138 -16.31 5.43 -21.85
CA GLU A 138 -15.81 5.79 -23.18
C GLU A 138 -14.85 6.98 -23.14
N GLY A 139 -13.71 6.86 -23.85
CA GLY A 139 -12.68 7.90 -23.94
C GLY A 139 -11.72 7.99 -22.74
N VAL A 140 -11.81 7.05 -21.78
CA VAL A 140 -10.91 6.99 -20.63
C VAL A 140 -10.05 5.72 -20.70
N THR A 141 -8.77 5.84 -20.40
CA THR A 141 -7.84 4.72 -20.31
C THR A 141 -7.38 4.54 -18.86
N SER A 142 -7.52 3.34 -18.34
CA SER A 142 -6.99 2.92 -17.05
C SER A 142 -5.78 1.99 -17.25
N CYS A 143 -4.69 2.26 -16.55
CA CYS A 143 -3.46 1.48 -16.59
C CYS A 143 -3.40 0.54 -15.39
N ILE A 144 -3.33 -0.75 -15.62
CA ILE A 144 -3.12 -1.78 -14.60
C ILE A 144 -1.62 -2.00 -14.46
N VAL A 145 -1.04 -1.46 -13.40
CA VAL A 145 0.37 -1.66 -13.06
C VAL A 145 0.45 -2.89 -12.17
N ASP A 146 0.81 -4.05 -12.73
CA ASP A 146 0.64 -5.35 -12.05
C ASP A 146 1.52 -6.47 -12.64
N ASP A 147 1.08 -7.73 -12.56
CA ASP A 147 1.77 -8.92 -13.07
C ASP A 147 1.53 -9.22 -14.57
N GLY A 148 0.86 -8.33 -15.25
CA GLY A 148 0.52 -8.44 -16.67
C GLY A 148 -0.98 -8.35 -16.93
N LEU A 149 -1.33 -8.34 -18.22
CA LEU A 149 -2.71 -8.30 -18.71
C LEU A 149 -2.86 -9.25 -19.89
N ASP A 150 -3.82 -10.18 -19.84
CA ASP A 150 -4.13 -11.07 -20.95
C ASP A 150 -4.97 -10.36 -22.02
N MET A 151 -4.28 -9.75 -22.97
CA MET A 151 -4.90 -9.06 -24.09
C MET A 151 -5.57 -10.01 -25.09
N ASP A 152 -5.32 -11.31 -25.01
CA ASP A 152 -5.96 -12.34 -25.86
C ASP A 152 -7.30 -12.82 -25.27
N SER A 153 -7.65 -12.38 -24.05
CA SER A 153 -8.96 -12.67 -23.45
C SER A 153 -10.08 -12.09 -24.30
N GLU A 154 -11.10 -12.90 -24.62
CA GLU A 154 -12.30 -12.45 -25.33
C GLU A 154 -13.03 -11.31 -24.62
N ASP A 155 -12.85 -11.20 -23.30
CA ASP A 155 -13.49 -10.24 -22.45
C ASP A 155 -12.76 -8.89 -22.42
N LEU A 156 -11.44 -8.86 -22.69
CA LEU A 156 -10.58 -7.67 -22.59
C LEU A 156 -10.07 -7.14 -23.93
N LYS A 157 -9.96 -8.01 -24.95
CA LYS A 157 -9.27 -7.70 -26.21
C LYS A 157 -9.78 -6.45 -26.92
N ASP A 158 -11.10 -6.19 -26.91
CA ASP A 158 -11.71 -5.06 -27.59
C ASP A 158 -11.43 -3.72 -26.85
N ASN A 159 -11.14 -3.79 -25.55
CA ASN A 159 -10.81 -2.67 -24.70
C ASN A 159 -9.31 -2.52 -24.43
N PHE A 160 -8.49 -3.50 -24.82
CA PHE A 160 -7.05 -3.42 -24.66
C PHE A 160 -6.44 -2.25 -25.44
N PHE A 161 -5.57 -1.51 -24.77
CA PHE A 161 -4.86 -0.35 -25.31
C PHE A 161 -3.34 -0.60 -25.33
N ALA A 162 -2.84 -1.08 -26.46
CA ALA A 162 -1.45 -1.48 -26.64
C ALA A 162 -0.46 -0.29 -26.46
N GLU A 163 -0.81 0.92 -26.99
CA GLU A 163 0.07 2.09 -26.92
C GLU A 163 0.39 2.52 -25.48
N GLY A 164 -0.54 2.27 -24.54
CA GLY A 164 -0.37 2.57 -23.11
C GLY A 164 0.24 1.43 -22.31
N SER A 165 0.65 0.33 -22.96
CA SER A 165 1.09 -0.92 -22.32
C SER A 165 2.58 -1.17 -22.49
N TYR A 166 3.19 -1.84 -21.50
CA TYR A 166 4.59 -2.26 -21.56
C TYR A 166 4.91 -3.34 -20.51
N ASP A 167 5.92 -4.14 -20.76
CA ASP A 167 6.46 -5.13 -19.84
C ASP A 167 7.86 -4.70 -19.38
N PHE A 168 7.97 -4.21 -18.14
CA PHE A 168 9.24 -3.81 -17.54
C PHE A 168 10.01 -4.96 -16.89
N ASN A 169 9.40 -6.15 -16.71
CA ASN A 169 10.14 -7.31 -16.24
C ASN A 169 11.04 -7.89 -17.34
N ASP A 170 10.56 -7.91 -18.58
CA ASP A 170 11.28 -8.47 -19.72
C ASP A 170 11.63 -7.43 -20.81
N HIS A 171 11.29 -6.15 -20.60
CA HIS A 171 11.53 -5.03 -21.52
C HIS A 171 11.00 -5.28 -22.94
N VAL A 172 9.72 -5.67 -23.03
CA VAL A 172 9.00 -5.89 -24.29
C VAL A 172 7.69 -5.09 -24.34
N GLU A 173 7.18 -4.84 -25.56
CA GLU A 173 6.04 -3.95 -25.80
C GLU A 173 4.72 -4.43 -25.20
N LEU A 174 4.51 -5.74 -25.03
CA LEU A 174 3.22 -6.30 -24.61
C LEU A 174 3.29 -6.92 -23.21
N PRO A 175 2.38 -6.55 -22.31
CA PRO A 175 2.39 -6.92 -20.90
C PRO A 175 1.76 -8.29 -20.65
N LYS A 176 2.08 -9.28 -21.46
CA LYS A 176 1.46 -10.61 -21.43
C LYS A 176 1.85 -11.37 -20.15
N PRO A 177 0.89 -11.97 -19.43
CA PRO A 177 1.19 -12.89 -18.32
C PRO A 177 2.09 -14.03 -18.77
N LYS A 178 3.14 -14.34 -18.01
CA LYS A 178 4.17 -15.34 -18.37
C LYS A 178 4.34 -16.44 -17.35
N LEU A 179 4.22 -16.11 -16.08
CA LEU A 179 4.32 -17.08 -14.98
C LEU A 179 2.95 -17.74 -14.73
N SER A 180 2.95 -18.91 -14.11
CA SER A 180 1.71 -19.65 -13.82
C SER A 180 0.78 -18.94 -12.83
N ASP A 181 1.32 -18.03 -12.03
CA ASP A 181 0.63 -17.18 -11.06
C ASP A 181 0.42 -15.72 -11.54
N ASP A 182 0.89 -15.36 -12.73
CA ASP A 182 0.60 -14.09 -13.38
C ASP A 182 -0.86 -14.07 -13.87
N ARG A 183 -1.77 -13.75 -13.00
CA ARG A 183 -3.21 -13.65 -13.28
C ARG A 183 -3.88 -12.50 -12.58
N HIS A 184 -3.17 -11.87 -11.64
CA HIS A 184 -3.73 -10.86 -10.77
C HIS A 184 -4.11 -9.59 -11.55
N GLY A 185 -3.22 -9.05 -12.37
CA GLY A 185 -3.49 -7.86 -13.19
C GLY A 185 -4.61 -8.08 -14.22
N THR A 186 -4.73 -9.29 -14.82
CA THR A 186 -5.85 -9.64 -15.70
C THR A 186 -7.18 -9.58 -14.97
N ARG A 187 -7.25 -10.06 -13.72
CA ARG A 187 -8.45 -9.99 -12.87
C ARG A 187 -8.83 -8.56 -12.53
N CYS A 188 -7.84 -7.74 -12.15
CA CYS A 188 -8.02 -6.31 -11.92
C CYS A 188 -8.55 -5.60 -13.18
N ALA A 189 -7.99 -5.91 -14.36
CA ALA A 189 -8.44 -5.36 -15.65
C ALA A 189 -9.90 -5.73 -15.94
N GLY A 190 -10.31 -6.95 -15.63
CA GLY A 190 -11.68 -7.43 -15.80
C GLY A 190 -12.70 -6.65 -14.99
N GLU A 191 -12.38 -6.30 -13.74
CA GLU A 191 -13.26 -5.46 -12.91
C GLU A 191 -13.43 -4.06 -13.47
N VAL A 192 -12.36 -3.50 -14.06
CA VAL A 192 -12.38 -2.15 -14.63
C VAL A 192 -13.11 -2.13 -15.97
N ALA A 193 -12.71 -2.98 -16.92
CA ALA A 193 -12.97 -2.79 -18.34
C ALA A 193 -13.33 -4.08 -19.10
N ALA A 194 -13.76 -5.17 -18.43
CA ALA A 194 -14.34 -6.31 -19.14
C ALA A 194 -15.49 -5.83 -20.02
N GLY A 195 -15.44 -6.22 -21.30
CA GLY A 195 -16.35 -5.71 -22.32
C GLY A 195 -17.76 -6.29 -22.17
N ARG A 196 -18.78 -5.53 -22.48
CA ARG A 196 -20.17 -6.02 -22.58
C ARG A 196 -20.34 -6.90 -23.83
N ASN A 197 -20.14 -8.21 -23.69
CA ASN A 197 -20.09 -9.17 -24.81
C ASN A 197 -20.82 -10.50 -24.50
N LYS A 198 -20.15 -11.64 -24.54
CA LYS A 198 -20.66 -12.97 -24.18
C LYS A 198 -19.61 -13.80 -23.43
N ALA A 199 -18.51 -13.20 -23.07
CA ALA A 199 -17.46 -13.80 -22.28
C ALA A 199 -17.58 -13.31 -20.85
N CYS A 200 -17.24 -14.11 -19.89
CA CYS A 200 -17.20 -13.83 -18.46
C CYS A 200 -18.22 -12.80 -17.93
N GLY A 201 -17.77 -11.61 -17.54
CA GLY A 201 -18.56 -10.59 -16.87
C GLY A 201 -18.47 -9.22 -17.53
N VAL A 202 -18.85 -8.21 -16.77
CA VAL A 202 -18.82 -6.80 -17.25
C VAL A 202 -17.98 -6.01 -16.29
N GLY A 203 -17.07 -5.17 -16.80
CA GLY A 203 -16.35 -4.20 -16.02
C GLY A 203 -17.23 -3.03 -15.60
N ILE A 204 -16.85 -2.33 -14.53
CA ILE A 204 -17.55 -1.14 -14.07
C ILE A 204 -17.61 -0.07 -15.18
N ALA A 205 -16.55 0.04 -15.96
CA ALA A 205 -16.42 0.95 -17.10
C ALA A 205 -16.19 0.17 -18.41
N TYR A 206 -17.17 -0.64 -18.79
CA TYR A 206 -17.06 -1.66 -19.84
C TYR A 206 -16.77 -1.14 -21.27
N ASP A 207 -16.89 0.14 -21.54
CA ASP A 207 -16.50 0.80 -22.79
C ASP A 207 -15.21 1.63 -22.64
N SER A 208 -14.55 1.61 -21.44
CA SER A 208 -13.25 2.25 -21.25
C SER A 208 -12.12 1.43 -21.88
N LYS A 209 -10.97 2.04 -22.11
CA LYS A 209 -9.75 1.34 -22.48
C LYS A 209 -8.96 0.92 -21.25
N VAL A 210 -8.25 -0.19 -21.38
CA VAL A 210 -7.36 -0.71 -20.35
C VAL A 210 -6.00 -1.05 -20.94
N SER A 211 -4.95 -0.53 -20.32
CA SER A 211 -3.55 -0.88 -20.62
C SER A 211 -2.96 -1.69 -19.46
N GLY A 212 -1.93 -2.46 -19.73
CA GLY A 212 -1.18 -3.23 -18.76
C GLY A 212 0.28 -2.76 -18.69
N VAL A 213 0.79 -2.60 -17.49
CA VAL A 213 2.21 -2.38 -17.23
C VAL A 213 2.70 -3.46 -16.28
N ARG A 214 3.50 -4.40 -16.83
CA ARG A 214 3.94 -5.59 -16.09
C ARG A 214 5.22 -5.29 -15.33
N ILE A 215 5.16 -5.39 -13.98
CA ILE A 215 6.28 -5.15 -13.06
C ILE A 215 6.38 -6.18 -11.93
N LEU A 216 5.35 -7.00 -11.67
CA LEU A 216 5.26 -7.82 -10.46
C LEU A 216 5.69 -9.28 -10.65
N SER A 217 6.16 -9.66 -11.83
CA SER A 217 6.56 -11.04 -12.12
C SER A 217 8.04 -11.32 -11.85
N GLY A 218 8.80 -10.35 -11.39
CA GLY A 218 10.22 -10.47 -11.06
C GLY A 218 10.71 -9.28 -10.25
N ASP A 219 12.02 -9.28 -9.95
CA ASP A 219 12.66 -8.13 -9.33
C ASP A 219 12.73 -6.96 -10.30
N ILE A 220 12.51 -5.76 -9.79
CA ILE A 220 12.45 -4.54 -10.59
C ILE A 220 13.44 -3.50 -10.05
N SER A 221 14.00 -2.67 -10.94
CA SER A 221 14.83 -1.53 -10.55
C SER A 221 13.97 -0.31 -10.19
N ASP A 222 14.54 0.64 -9.44
CA ASP A 222 13.88 1.92 -9.16
C ASP A 222 13.61 2.71 -10.46
N VAL A 223 14.43 2.52 -11.50
CA VAL A 223 14.25 3.11 -12.83
C VAL A 223 13.01 2.53 -13.51
N ASP A 224 12.90 1.21 -13.56
CA ASP A 224 11.76 0.55 -14.20
C ASP A 224 10.46 0.86 -13.47
N GLU A 225 10.50 0.92 -12.14
CA GLU A 225 9.35 1.31 -11.32
C GLU A 225 8.94 2.77 -11.58
N ALA A 226 9.91 3.70 -11.63
CA ALA A 226 9.63 5.09 -11.95
C ALA A 226 9.05 5.27 -13.35
N LEU A 227 9.57 4.52 -14.34
CA LEU A 227 9.03 4.50 -15.69
C LEU A 227 7.62 3.89 -15.75
N ALA A 228 7.37 2.85 -14.97
CA ALA A 228 6.08 2.17 -14.92
C ALA A 228 4.99 3.04 -14.33
N ILE A 229 5.29 3.74 -13.21
CA ILE A 229 4.29 4.51 -12.47
C ILE A 229 3.84 5.79 -13.21
N ASN A 230 4.58 6.26 -14.21
CA ASN A 230 4.20 7.38 -15.05
C ASN A 230 4.13 7.04 -16.55
N TYR A 231 4.14 5.75 -16.89
CA TYR A 231 4.21 5.29 -18.28
C TYR A 231 3.08 5.86 -19.12
N LYS A 232 3.42 6.62 -20.19
CA LYS A 232 2.45 7.26 -21.09
C LYS A 232 1.38 8.08 -20.35
N MET A 233 1.79 8.95 -19.43
CA MET A 233 0.90 9.73 -18.56
C MET A 233 -0.09 10.63 -19.30
N ASP A 234 0.13 10.91 -20.60
CA ASP A 234 -0.83 11.61 -21.45
C ASP A 234 -1.93 10.70 -22.02
N LYS A 235 -1.71 9.38 -22.01
CA LYS A 235 -2.61 8.37 -22.54
C LYS A 235 -3.30 7.58 -21.42
N ASN A 236 -2.55 7.21 -20.40
CA ASN A 236 -3.02 6.53 -19.21
C ASN A 236 -3.51 7.56 -18.19
N TYR A 237 -4.81 7.59 -17.94
CA TYR A 237 -5.42 8.62 -17.10
C TYR A 237 -5.49 8.24 -15.63
N ILE A 238 -5.71 6.93 -15.37
CA ILE A 238 -5.83 6.36 -14.03
C ILE A 238 -4.85 5.19 -13.91
N TYR A 239 -4.06 5.17 -12.86
CA TYR A 239 -3.14 4.07 -12.55
C TYR A 239 -3.73 3.25 -11.40
N SER A 240 -3.94 1.97 -11.65
CA SER A 240 -4.41 0.97 -10.70
C SER A 240 -3.22 0.23 -10.12
N CYS A 241 -2.97 0.38 -8.83
CA CYS A 241 -1.84 -0.19 -8.13
C CYS A 241 -2.34 -1.06 -6.97
N SER A 242 -2.50 -2.36 -7.23
CA SER A 242 -2.98 -3.33 -6.25
C SER A 242 -1.83 -4.10 -5.59
N TRP A 243 -0.78 -3.37 -5.21
CA TRP A 243 0.46 -3.87 -4.63
C TRP A 243 1.09 -2.83 -3.69
N GLY A 244 2.13 -3.22 -2.99
CA GLY A 244 2.90 -2.35 -2.09
C GLY A 244 4.01 -3.13 -1.38
N PRO A 245 4.61 -2.57 -0.33
CA PRO A 245 5.48 -3.31 0.58
C PRO A 245 4.79 -4.54 1.19
N PRO A 246 5.54 -5.47 1.80
CA PRO A 246 4.94 -6.60 2.52
C PRO A 246 3.95 -6.17 3.60
N ASP A 247 2.77 -6.80 3.62
CA ASP A 247 1.70 -6.60 4.61
C ASP A 247 1.94 -7.47 5.87
N ASP A 248 3.13 -7.34 6.50
CA ASP A 248 3.63 -8.26 7.53
C ASP A 248 3.55 -7.72 8.97
N GLY A 249 3.09 -6.47 9.13
CA GLY A 249 2.99 -5.81 10.43
C GLY A 249 4.33 -5.34 11.01
N GLN A 250 5.40 -5.33 10.19
CA GLN A 250 6.73 -4.86 10.59
C GLN A 250 7.42 -4.00 9.54
N THR A 251 7.16 -4.24 8.26
CA THR A 251 7.75 -3.46 7.18
C THR A 251 7.29 -2.00 7.24
N MET A 252 8.21 -1.09 7.01
CA MET A 252 8.01 0.35 6.88
C MET A 252 8.84 0.81 5.70
N GLN A 253 8.21 1.07 4.57
CA GLN A 253 8.91 1.36 3.33
C GLN A 253 8.17 2.42 2.49
N ALA A 254 8.93 3.36 1.94
CA ALA A 254 8.44 4.37 1.02
C ALA A 254 9.11 4.23 -0.35
N PRO A 255 8.49 4.77 -1.42
CA PRO A 255 9.14 4.90 -2.71
C PRO A 255 10.41 5.72 -2.58
N GLY A 256 11.42 5.40 -3.41
CA GLY A 256 12.63 6.21 -3.51
C GLY A 256 12.36 7.53 -4.22
N LEU A 257 13.28 8.48 -4.08
CA LEU A 257 13.19 9.84 -4.64
C LEU A 257 12.87 9.86 -6.14
N LEU A 258 13.39 8.91 -6.92
CA LEU A 258 13.13 8.81 -8.34
C LEU A 258 11.66 8.50 -8.64
N ILE A 259 11.07 7.60 -7.87
CA ILE A 259 9.67 7.19 -8.01
C ILE A 259 8.74 8.32 -7.56
N GLU A 260 9.06 9.00 -6.45
CA GLU A 260 8.33 10.20 -6.01
C GLU A 260 8.36 11.31 -7.08
N THR A 261 9.51 11.51 -7.72
CA THR A 261 9.68 12.47 -8.83
C THR A 261 8.80 12.06 -10.02
N ALA A 262 8.74 10.78 -10.35
CA ALA A 262 7.89 10.27 -11.44
C ALA A 262 6.40 10.47 -11.13
N MET A 263 5.95 10.17 -9.91
CA MET A 263 4.58 10.40 -9.47
C MET A 263 4.22 11.89 -9.52
N LEU A 264 5.08 12.76 -9.00
CA LEU A 264 4.83 14.21 -9.02
C LEU A 264 4.80 14.75 -10.46
N THR A 265 5.67 14.28 -11.34
CA THR A 265 5.67 14.62 -12.76
C THR A 265 4.33 14.27 -13.40
N ALA A 266 3.83 13.05 -13.19
CA ALA A 266 2.53 12.63 -13.73
C ALA A 266 1.35 13.39 -13.13
N VAL A 267 1.41 13.75 -11.85
CA VAL A 267 0.39 14.58 -11.19
C VAL A 267 0.38 16.02 -11.69
N GLN A 268 1.53 16.56 -12.09
CA GLN A 268 1.60 17.93 -12.61
C GLN A 268 1.36 18.03 -14.11
N GLN A 269 1.83 17.06 -14.89
CA GLN A 269 1.85 17.15 -16.36
C GLN A 269 0.87 16.18 -17.03
N GLY A 270 0.61 15.02 -16.42
CA GLY A 270 -0.27 14.00 -16.96
C GLY A 270 -1.67 14.51 -17.32
N ARG A 271 -2.34 13.86 -18.27
CA ARG A 271 -3.67 14.25 -18.76
C ARG A 271 -3.72 15.70 -19.24
N GLY A 272 -2.64 16.19 -19.87
CA GLY A 272 -2.56 17.58 -20.33
C GLY A 272 -2.60 18.61 -19.18
N GLY A 273 -1.91 18.34 -18.08
CA GLY A 273 -1.80 19.22 -16.91
C GLY A 273 -2.94 19.12 -15.89
N LYS A 274 -3.88 18.16 -16.07
CA LYS A 274 -4.94 17.88 -15.08
C LYS A 274 -4.47 16.90 -13.98
N GLY A 275 -3.38 16.21 -14.24
CA GLY A 275 -2.74 15.22 -13.37
C GLY A 275 -3.32 13.81 -13.52
N SER A 276 -2.44 12.83 -13.50
CA SER A 276 -2.78 11.42 -13.42
C SER A 276 -3.45 11.10 -12.09
N ILE A 277 -4.34 10.12 -12.10
CA ILE A 277 -5.05 9.65 -10.91
C ILE A 277 -4.44 8.34 -10.47
N TYR A 278 -3.94 8.27 -9.24
CA TYR A 278 -3.41 7.06 -8.64
C TYR A 278 -4.41 6.45 -7.67
N VAL A 279 -4.69 5.16 -7.85
CA VAL A 279 -5.55 4.38 -6.96
C VAL A 279 -4.73 3.23 -6.40
N PHE A 280 -4.48 3.26 -5.10
CA PHE A 280 -3.75 2.22 -4.38
C PHE A 280 -4.68 1.40 -3.48
N ALA A 281 -4.50 0.10 -3.48
CA ALA A 281 -5.11 -0.79 -2.50
C ALA A 281 -4.49 -0.54 -1.11
N ALA A 282 -5.32 -0.46 -0.06
CA ALA A 282 -4.87 -0.05 1.27
C ALA A 282 -3.91 -1.04 1.95
N GLY A 283 -3.95 -2.33 1.63
CA GLY A 283 -3.14 -3.37 2.25
C GLY A 283 -3.99 -4.48 2.88
N ASN A 284 -3.41 -5.65 3.08
CA ASN A 284 -4.08 -6.84 3.60
C ASN A 284 -3.48 -7.32 4.94
N GLY A 285 -2.70 -6.49 5.61
CA GLY A 285 -1.96 -6.81 6.81
C GLY A 285 -2.74 -6.63 8.12
N ALA A 286 -4.05 -6.31 8.10
CA ALA A 286 -4.79 -6.04 9.35
C ALA A 286 -4.74 -7.20 10.37
N ALA A 287 -4.69 -8.45 9.91
CA ALA A 287 -4.51 -9.61 10.79
C ALA A 287 -3.13 -9.63 11.48
N ASN A 288 -2.14 -8.95 10.91
CA ASN A 288 -0.81 -8.73 11.46
C ASN A 288 -0.70 -7.39 12.23
N GLU A 289 -1.83 -6.70 12.44
CA GLU A 289 -1.88 -5.36 13.03
C GLU A 289 -1.12 -4.32 12.19
N ASP A 290 -1.01 -4.53 10.87
CA ASP A 290 -0.41 -3.57 9.96
C ASP A 290 -1.31 -2.36 9.72
N ASN A 291 -0.69 -1.27 9.26
CA ASN A 291 -1.36 0.01 9.09
C ASN A 291 -0.83 0.68 7.81
N CYS A 292 -1.72 1.07 6.93
CA CYS A 292 -1.38 1.63 5.62
C CYS A 292 -0.58 2.95 5.66
N ASN A 293 -0.37 3.56 6.81
CA ASN A 293 0.57 4.67 6.98
C ASN A 293 2.05 4.24 7.07
N PHE A 294 2.34 2.94 7.11
CA PHE A 294 3.70 2.40 7.00
C PHE A 294 4.09 2.03 5.57
N ASP A 295 3.19 2.26 4.62
CA ASP A 295 3.41 2.15 3.18
C ASP A 295 3.42 3.56 2.54
N GLY A 296 4.55 3.96 1.99
CA GLY A 296 4.75 5.29 1.39
C GLY A 296 3.98 5.53 0.09
N TYR A 297 3.40 4.50 -0.52
CA TYR A 297 2.51 4.66 -1.68
C TYR A 297 1.08 4.98 -1.23
N THR A 298 0.56 4.28 -0.24
CA THR A 298 -0.79 4.49 0.30
C THR A 298 -0.91 5.77 1.11
N ASN A 299 0.15 6.20 1.79
CA ASN A 299 0.16 7.45 2.55
C ASN A 299 0.63 8.69 1.76
N SER A 300 0.73 8.56 0.43
CA SER A 300 1.02 9.69 -0.46
C SER A 300 -0.21 10.58 -0.64
N ILE A 301 -0.03 11.90 -0.62
CA ILE A 301 -1.13 12.86 -0.90
C ILE A 301 -1.70 12.72 -2.31
N TYR A 302 -0.98 12.09 -3.23
CA TYR A 302 -1.39 11.86 -4.62
C TYR A 302 -2.25 10.60 -4.77
N SER A 303 -2.25 9.72 -3.78
CA SER A 303 -2.95 8.45 -3.82
C SER A 303 -4.39 8.56 -3.35
N ILE A 304 -5.29 7.91 -4.07
CA ILE A 304 -6.60 7.54 -3.57
C ILE A 304 -6.46 6.14 -2.99
N THR A 305 -6.33 6.07 -1.67
CA THR A 305 -6.15 4.80 -0.96
C THR A 305 -7.50 4.18 -0.65
N VAL A 306 -7.70 2.96 -1.17
CA VAL A 306 -8.98 2.26 -1.17
C VAL A 306 -8.89 0.99 -0.32
N GLY A 307 -9.65 0.95 0.76
CA GLY A 307 -9.83 -0.24 1.59
C GLY A 307 -10.99 -1.11 1.10
N ALA A 308 -11.24 -2.21 1.79
CA ALA A 308 -12.23 -3.20 1.42
C ALA A 308 -13.40 -3.29 2.39
N ILE A 309 -14.60 -3.56 1.83
CA ILE A 309 -15.79 -4.07 2.54
C ILE A 309 -16.35 -5.27 1.79
N ASP A 310 -17.03 -6.16 2.49
CA ASP A 310 -17.68 -7.33 1.89
C ASP A 310 -19.12 -7.06 1.43
N LYS A 311 -19.77 -8.08 0.88
CA LYS A 311 -21.17 -8.01 0.39
C LYS A 311 -22.21 -7.61 1.43
N ASN A 312 -21.85 -7.61 2.72
CA ASN A 312 -22.70 -7.21 3.84
C ASN A 312 -22.27 -5.87 4.44
N ASN A 313 -21.35 -5.15 3.81
CA ASN A 313 -20.67 -3.95 4.31
C ASN A 313 -19.84 -4.20 5.58
N LEU A 314 -19.43 -5.44 5.86
CA LEU A 314 -18.56 -5.74 6.99
C LEU A 314 -17.10 -5.45 6.60
N HIS A 315 -16.29 -5.06 7.59
CA HIS A 315 -14.84 -4.92 7.43
C HIS A 315 -14.18 -6.29 7.37
N PRO A 316 -13.54 -6.68 6.28
CA PRO A 316 -12.84 -7.95 6.20
C PRO A 316 -11.62 -7.97 7.12
N TYR A 317 -11.30 -9.13 7.66
CA TYR A 317 -10.21 -9.34 8.61
C TYR A 317 -8.82 -8.92 8.11
N TYR A 318 -8.65 -8.83 6.80
CA TYR A 318 -7.39 -8.49 6.16
C TYR A 318 -7.24 -6.99 5.87
N SER A 319 -8.35 -6.25 5.65
CA SER A 319 -8.27 -4.86 5.19
C SER A 319 -7.62 -3.97 6.24
N GLU A 320 -6.55 -3.29 5.87
CA GLU A 320 -5.88 -2.37 6.77
C GLU A 320 -6.72 -1.12 7.04
N ALA A 321 -6.43 -0.50 8.17
CA ALA A 321 -7.06 0.72 8.62
C ALA A 321 -5.98 1.77 8.87
N CYS A 322 -6.16 2.99 8.34
CA CYS A 322 -5.28 4.11 8.62
C CYS A 322 -5.92 5.47 8.35
N SER A 323 -5.28 6.53 8.81
CA SER A 323 -5.74 7.90 8.56
C SER A 323 -5.56 8.37 7.11
N ALA A 324 -4.79 7.66 6.29
CA ALA A 324 -4.57 7.95 4.88
C ALA A 324 -5.63 7.34 3.95
N GLN A 325 -6.43 6.37 4.44
CA GLN A 325 -7.47 5.72 3.66
C GLN A 325 -8.60 6.69 3.35
N LEU A 326 -8.88 6.89 2.04
CA LEU A 326 -9.90 7.85 1.63
C LEU A 326 -11.30 7.25 1.63
N VAL A 327 -11.45 6.03 1.09
CA VAL A 327 -12.74 5.33 0.91
C VAL A 327 -12.57 3.83 0.94
N VAL A 328 -13.69 3.11 0.90
CA VAL A 328 -13.75 1.66 0.71
C VAL A 328 -14.62 1.31 -0.50
N THR A 329 -14.33 0.16 -1.12
CA THR A 329 -15.18 -0.50 -2.11
C THR A 329 -15.36 -1.98 -1.78
N TYR A 330 -16.10 -2.68 -2.61
CA TYR A 330 -16.44 -4.09 -2.37
C TYR A 330 -15.28 -5.03 -2.68
N SER A 331 -15.15 -6.07 -1.87
CA SER A 331 -14.19 -7.16 -2.06
C SER A 331 -14.65 -8.45 -1.37
N SER A 332 -13.73 -9.39 -1.22
CA SER A 332 -13.99 -10.71 -0.63
C SER A 332 -14.30 -10.63 0.86
N GLY A 333 -15.24 -11.45 1.29
CA GLY A 333 -15.65 -11.60 2.69
C GLY A 333 -17.02 -12.27 2.80
N SER A 334 -17.43 -12.67 4.00
CA SER A 334 -18.71 -13.37 4.27
C SER A 334 -18.99 -14.52 3.29
N GLY A 335 -17.96 -15.33 2.97
CA GLY A 335 -18.06 -16.51 2.12
C GLY A 335 -18.26 -16.24 0.62
N ASP A 336 -17.92 -15.04 0.13
CA ASP A 336 -18.00 -14.67 -1.29
C ASP A 336 -16.79 -13.83 -1.73
N SER A 337 -16.57 -13.72 -3.04
CA SER A 337 -15.47 -12.95 -3.63
C SER A 337 -15.97 -12.14 -4.81
N ILE A 338 -15.08 -11.39 -5.43
CA ILE A 338 -15.35 -10.71 -6.68
C ILE A 338 -15.25 -11.72 -7.84
N HIS A 339 -16.25 -11.69 -8.72
CA HIS A 339 -16.36 -12.49 -9.93
C HIS A 339 -15.92 -11.64 -11.12
N THR A 340 -14.90 -12.08 -11.86
CA THR A 340 -14.27 -11.31 -12.92
C THR A 340 -13.61 -12.22 -13.96
N THR A 341 -12.99 -11.62 -14.98
CA THR A 341 -12.18 -12.28 -16.01
C THR A 341 -10.93 -12.93 -15.40
N ASP A 342 -10.45 -14.02 -15.97
CA ASP A 342 -9.18 -14.69 -15.64
C ASP A 342 -8.32 -14.90 -16.89
N VAL A 343 -7.06 -15.29 -16.72
CA VAL A 343 -6.13 -15.58 -17.82
C VAL A 343 -6.62 -16.74 -18.66
N GLY A 344 -6.70 -16.52 -19.98
CA GLY A 344 -7.18 -17.47 -21.01
C GLY A 344 -8.42 -16.96 -21.74
N ALA A 345 -8.58 -17.32 -23.01
CA ALA A 345 -9.53 -16.73 -23.94
C ALA A 345 -10.96 -16.52 -23.39
N ASN A 346 -11.50 -17.52 -22.66
CA ASN A 346 -12.85 -17.47 -22.08
C ASN A 346 -12.81 -17.92 -20.61
N LYS A 347 -11.81 -17.51 -19.85
CA LYS A 347 -11.65 -17.89 -18.45
C LYS A 347 -12.18 -16.82 -17.52
N CYS A 348 -12.93 -17.27 -16.52
CA CYS A 348 -13.48 -16.44 -15.47
C CYS A 348 -13.07 -16.98 -14.10
N THR A 349 -13.10 -16.14 -13.12
CA THR A 349 -12.84 -16.52 -11.73
C THR A 349 -13.92 -15.99 -10.80
N ASN A 350 -14.19 -16.72 -9.74
CA ASN A 350 -14.96 -16.29 -8.58
C ASN A 350 -14.08 -16.25 -7.32
N GLN A 351 -12.77 -16.07 -7.50
CA GLN A 351 -11.77 -16.10 -6.46
C GLN A 351 -10.83 -14.91 -6.59
N HIS A 352 -11.40 -13.70 -6.68
CA HIS A 352 -10.64 -12.46 -6.60
C HIS A 352 -11.04 -11.67 -5.37
N GLY A 353 -10.07 -11.20 -4.60
CA GLY A 353 -10.34 -10.58 -3.31
C GLY A 353 -9.13 -9.81 -2.75
N GLY A 354 -9.18 -9.51 -1.45
CA GLY A 354 -8.23 -8.59 -0.85
C GLY A 354 -8.54 -7.13 -1.22
N THR A 355 -7.79 -6.19 -0.71
CA THR A 355 -7.88 -4.79 -1.14
C THR A 355 -7.51 -4.62 -2.63
N SER A 356 -6.85 -5.64 -3.22
CA SER A 356 -6.57 -5.73 -4.67
C SER A 356 -7.81 -5.75 -5.55
N ALA A 357 -8.94 -6.33 -5.09
CA ALA A 357 -10.20 -6.29 -5.83
C ALA A 357 -10.97 -5.00 -5.53
N ALA A 358 -10.78 -4.41 -4.35
CA ALA A 358 -11.41 -3.13 -4.02
C ALA A 358 -10.88 -1.97 -4.87
N GLY A 359 -9.57 -1.86 -5.04
CA GLY A 359 -8.94 -0.81 -5.84
C GLY A 359 -9.49 -0.69 -7.27
N PRO A 360 -9.49 -1.77 -8.07
CA PRO A 360 -9.98 -1.77 -9.45
C PRO A 360 -11.45 -1.36 -9.61
N ILE A 361 -12.33 -1.74 -8.67
CA ILE A 361 -13.73 -1.25 -8.65
C ILE A 361 -13.75 0.28 -8.52
N GLY A 362 -12.86 0.85 -7.67
CA GLY A 362 -12.66 2.29 -7.58
C GLY A 362 -12.15 2.88 -8.90
N VAL A 363 -11.16 2.26 -9.54
CA VAL A 363 -10.61 2.68 -10.85
C VAL A 363 -11.71 2.74 -11.92
N GLY A 364 -12.51 1.70 -12.07
CA GLY A 364 -13.64 1.66 -13.01
C GLY A 364 -14.66 2.77 -12.71
N THR A 365 -14.94 3.02 -11.42
CA THR A 365 -15.83 4.11 -11.01
C THR A 365 -15.27 5.48 -11.39
N TYR A 366 -13.98 5.72 -11.20
CA TYR A 366 -13.35 6.98 -11.60
C TYR A 366 -13.25 7.12 -13.13
N ALA A 367 -13.17 6.04 -13.90
CA ALA A 367 -13.28 6.10 -15.35
C ALA A 367 -14.65 6.64 -15.79
N LEU A 368 -15.74 6.24 -15.14
CA LEU A 368 -17.08 6.81 -15.39
C LEU A 368 -17.15 8.29 -15.04
N VAL A 369 -16.52 8.68 -13.93
CA VAL A 369 -16.42 10.09 -13.48
C VAL A 369 -15.70 10.96 -14.51
N LEU A 370 -14.59 10.46 -15.07
CA LEU A 370 -13.82 11.21 -16.09
C LEU A 370 -14.54 11.27 -17.45
N GLN A 371 -15.33 10.27 -17.82
CA GLN A 371 -16.22 10.38 -18.98
C GLN A 371 -17.27 11.47 -18.75
N ALA A 372 -17.86 11.50 -17.55
CA ALA A 372 -18.88 12.50 -17.21
C ALA A 372 -18.33 13.94 -17.18
N ASN A 373 -17.09 14.12 -16.74
CA ASN A 373 -16.40 15.39 -16.72
C ASN A 373 -14.88 15.23 -16.94
N PRO A 374 -14.40 15.31 -18.20
CA PRO A 374 -12.98 15.13 -18.53
C PRO A 374 -12.07 16.28 -18.07
N ASN A 375 -12.63 17.35 -17.53
CA ASN A 375 -11.86 18.52 -17.06
C ASN A 375 -11.47 18.46 -15.59
N LEU A 376 -11.88 17.43 -14.87
CA LEU A 376 -11.52 17.25 -13.48
C LEU A 376 -10.01 17.05 -13.32
N THR A 377 -9.42 17.74 -12.34
CA THR A 377 -8.06 17.52 -11.89
C THR A 377 -8.03 16.31 -10.94
N TRP A 378 -6.84 15.82 -10.63
CA TRP A 378 -6.66 14.74 -9.65
C TRP A 378 -7.24 15.12 -8.26
N ARG A 379 -7.12 16.40 -7.84
CA ARG A 379 -7.70 16.89 -6.59
C ARG A 379 -9.22 16.98 -6.63
N ASP A 380 -9.79 17.38 -7.79
CA ASP A 380 -11.24 17.39 -7.95
C ASP A 380 -11.84 16.00 -7.77
N VAL A 381 -11.19 14.96 -8.29
CA VAL A 381 -11.63 13.57 -8.11
C VAL A 381 -11.62 13.18 -6.62
N GLN A 382 -10.57 13.53 -5.88
CA GLN A 382 -10.51 13.29 -4.44
C GLN A 382 -11.60 14.09 -3.70
N TRP A 383 -11.81 15.37 -4.02
CA TRP A 383 -12.87 16.20 -3.44
C TRP A 383 -14.25 15.61 -3.66
N ILE A 384 -14.56 15.22 -4.89
CA ILE A 384 -15.86 14.62 -5.23
C ILE A 384 -16.02 13.31 -4.44
N THR A 385 -14.97 12.52 -4.32
CA THR A 385 -14.95 11.27 -3.54
C THR A 385 -15.30 11.52 -2.07
N VAL A 386 -14.62 12.46 -1.41
CA VAL A 386 -14.90 12.84 -0.02
C VAL A 386 -16.35 13.30 0.17
N LEU A 387 -16.87 14.07 -0.75
CA LEU A 387 -18.21 14.63 -0.64
C LEU A 387 -19.35 13.64 -0.95
N THR A 388 -19.06 12.56 -1.67
CA THR A 388 -20.09 11.62 -2.14
C THR A 388 -19.99 10.22 -1.55
N ALA A 389 -18.86 9.88 -0.89
CA ALA A 389 -18.72 8.62 -0.17
C ALA A 389 -19.86 8.45 0.84
N VAL A 390 -20.38 7.24 0.96
CA VAL A 390 -21.57 6.94 1.75
C VAL A 390 -21.18 6.21 3.03
N PRO A 391 -21.28 6.83 4.20
CA PRO A 391 -21.19 6.13 5.48
C PRO A 391 -22.28 5.08 5.59
N PHE A 392 -22.05 4.03 6.37
CA PHE A 392 -22.99 2.93 6.55
C PHE A 392 -22.99 2.47 8.01
N ASP A 393 -24.05 1.76 8.39
CA ASP A 393 -24.29 1.31 9.76
C ASP A 393 -23.40 0.10 10.09
N GLN A 394 -22.16 0.38 10.46
CA GLN A 394 -21.21 -0.59 11.01
C GLN A 394 -20.50 0.03 12.22
N PRO A 395 -20.31 -0.71 13.30
CA PRO A 395 -19.52 -0.25 14.45
C PRO A 395 -18.10 0.10 14.01
N SER A 396 -17.69 1.34 14.25
CA SER A 396 -16.35 1.85 13.96
C SER A 396 -16.11 3.16 14.71
N ASP A 397 -14.96 3.76 14.52
CA ASP A 397 -14.54 5.05 15.05
C ASP A 397 -15.08 6.26 14.26
N TRP A 398 -16.32 6.15 13.77
CA TRP A 398 -16.95 7.21 12.99
C TRP A 398 -16.96 8.55 13.72
N THR A 399 -16.29 9.53 13.15
CA THR A 399 -16.20 10.90 13.68
C THR A 399 -16.66 11.90 12.63
N LYS A 400 -17.43 12.90 13.05
CA LYS A 400 -17.90 13.96 12.17
C LYS A 400 -16.79 14.98 11.92
N THR A 401 -16.42 15.18 10.65
CA THR A 401 -15.40 16.15 10.24
C THR A 401 -15.96 17.56 10.14
N SER A 402 -15.08 18.57 9.98
CA SER A 402 -15.45 19.98 9.79
C SER A 402 -16.29 20.21 8.53
N LEU A 403 -16.21 19.34 7.51
CA LEU A 403 -17.11 19.33 6.36
C LEU A 403 -18.51 18.81 6.67
N GLY A 404 -18.75 18.31 7.88
CA GLY A 404 -20.00 17.62 8.23
C GLY A 404 -20.08 16.19 7.69
N ARG A 405 -19.02 15.67 7.06
CA ARG A 405 -18.91 14.28 6.60
C ARG A 405 -18.47 13.37 7.74
N MET A 406 -18.86 12.11 7.71
CA MET A 406 -18.34 11.11 8.62
C MET A 406 -17.00 10.59 8.09
N PHE A 407 -16.07 10.32 8.98
CA PHE A 407 -14.78 9.68 8.70
C PHE A 407 -14.50 8.57 9.72
N SER A 408 -13.90 7.51 9.28
CA SER A 408 -13.41 6.39 10.11
C SER A 408 -12.06 5.91 9.58
N HIS A 409 -11.16 5.51 10.46
CA HIS A 409 -9.87 4.93 10.05
C HIS A 409 -10.02 3.57 9.35
N GLN A 410 -11.12 2.85 9.60
CA GLN A 410 -11.43 1.57 8.92
C GLN A 410 -12.09 1.75 7.55
N PHE A 411 -12.81 2.85 7.33
CA PHE A 411 -13.69 2.99 6.17
C PHE A 411 -13.48 4.29 5.40
N GLY A 412 -12.50 5.12 5.79
CA GLY A 412 -12.34 6.46 5.22
C GLY A 412 -13.63 7.28 5.37
N TYR A 413 -14.05 7.95 4.31
CA TYR A 413 -15.31 8.69 4.26
C TYR A 413 -16.56 7.82 3.99
N GLY A 414 -16.35 6.50 3.86
CA GLY A 414 -17.39 5.51 3.58
C GLY A 414 -17.19 4.78 2.25
N LYS A 415 -18.22 4.09 1.78
CA LYS A 415 -18.17 3.36 0.52
C LYS A 415 -18.35 4.27 -0.69
N LEU A 416 -17.66 3.93 -1.79
CA LEU A 416 -17.92 4.58 -3.08
C LEU A 416 -19.35 4.31 -3.56
N ASP A 417 -19.93 5.32 -4.20
CA ASP A 417 -21.23 5.27 -4.86
C ASP A 417 -21.08 5.87 -6.26
N ALA A 418 -21.13 5.03 -7.28
CA ALA A 418 -20.85 5.45 -8.66
C ALA A 418 -21.88 6.50 -9.16
N TRP A 419 -23.14 6.35 -8.78
CA TRP A 419 -24.18 7.33 -9.14
C TRP A 419 -23.89 8.69 -8.52
N ALA A 420 -23.65 8.74 -7.22
CA ALA A 420 -23.40 9.99 -6.50
C ALA A 420 -22.15 10.71 -7.02
N LEU A 421 -21.08 9.95 -7.30
CA LEU A 421 -19.83 10.47 -7.88
C LEU A 421 -20.08 11.10 -9.25
N VAL A 422 -20.74 10.38 -10.16
CA VAL A 422 -21.00 10.84 -11.52
C VAL A 422 -21.94 12.05 -11.54
N GLU A 423 -23.04 12.03 -10.78
CA GLU A 423 -23.95 13.18 -10.69
C GLU A 423 -23.24 14.43 -10.13
N LYS A 424 -22.37 14.25 -9.14
CA LYS A 424 -21.58 15.37 -8.61
C LYS A 424 -20.58 15.88 -9.63
N ALA A 425 -19.91 14.99 -10.37
CA ALA A 425 -18.91 15.33 -11.39
C ALA A 425 -19.48 16.20 -12.51
N LYS A 426 -20.69 15.94 -12.97
CA LYS A 426 -21.35 16.70 -14.06
C LYS A 426 -21.48 18.21 -13.78
N THR A 427 -21.65 18.58 -12.53
CA THR A 427 -21.88 19.98 -12.12
C THR A 427 -20.71 20.55 -11.32
N TRP A 428 -19.62 19.80 -11.18
CA TRP A 428 -18.47 20.19 -10.40
C TRP A 428 -17.73 21.36 -11.02
N LYS A 429 -17.33 22.29 -10.17
CA LYS A 429 -16.40 23.36 -10.51
C LYS A 429 -15.07 23.03 -9.88
N ASN A 430 -14.03 23.01 -10.69
CA ASN A 430 -12.69 22.65 -10.24
C ASN A 430 -12.27 23.50 -9.05
N VAL A 431 -11.62 22.88 -8.09
CA VAL A 431 -11.00 23.55 -6.95
C VAL A 431 -9.87 24.45 -7.44
N LYS A 432 -9.54 25.47 -6.67
CA LYS A 432 -8.40 26.33 -6.97
C LYS A 432 -7.10 25.54 -6.92
N PRO A 433 -6.01 26.06 -7.52
CA PRO A 433 -4.70 25.42 -7.46
C PRO A 433 -4.28 25.04 -6.04
N GLN A 434 -3.38 24.06 -5.95
CA GLN A 434 -2.82 23.61 -4.68
C GLN A 434 -1.94 24.69 -4.05
N ALA A 435 -2.00 24.81 -2.73
CA ALA A 435 -1.05 25.52 -1.89
C ALA A 435 -0.66 24.63 -0.72
N TRP A 436 0.42 24.99 -0.06
CA TRP A 436 0.92 24.23 1.08
C TRP A 436 1.61 25.13 2.10
N PHE A 437 1.60 24.68 3.35
CA PHE A 437 2.30 25.30 4.45
C PHE A 437 3.19 24.25 5.13
N TYR A 438 4.43 24.60 5.43
CA TYR A 438 5.38 23.80 6.20
C TYR A 438 5.70 24.52 7.50
N SER A 439 5.52 23.84 8.62
CA SER A 439 6.03 24.35 9.90
C SER A 439 7.56 24.26 9.93
N PRO A 440 8.23 25.00 10.81
CA PRO A 440 9.62 24.67 11.17
C PRO A 440 9.67 23.29 11.84
N TRP A 441 10.88 22.73 11.99
CA TRP A 441 11.08 21.53 12.78
C TRP A 441 10.91 21.84 14.28
N MET A 442 10.04 21.10 14.96
CA MET A 442 9.82 21.20 16.39
C MET A 442 10.68 20.19 17.13
N HIS A 443 11.74 20.66 17.79
CA HIS A 443 12.64 19.82 18.57
C HIS A 443 12.06 19.49 19.94
N VAL A 444 11.76 18.22 20.17
CA VAL A 444 11.21 17.71 21.43
C VAL A 444 12.32 17.17 22.33
N LYS A 445 13.16 16.27 21.84
CA LYS A 445 14.32 15.67 22.51
C LYS A 445 14.02 15.16 23.93
N LYS A 446 12.88 14.46 24.11
CA LYS A 446 12.42 13.94 25.41
C LYS A 446 12.11 12.46 25.33
N ALA A 447 12.30 11.78 26.46
CA ALA A 447 11.92 10.38 26.61
C ALA A 447 10.40 10.21 26.48
N ILE A 448 9.99 9.16 25.78
CA ILE A 448 8.60 8.75 25.63
C ILE A 448 8.21 7.98 26.90
N PRO A 449 7.13 8.36 27.60
CA PRO A 449 6.70 7.64 28.79
C PRO A 449 6.00 6.33 28.40
N GLU A 450 6.33 5.25 29.11
CA GLU A 450 5.63 3.97 28.96
C GLU A 450 4.22 3.98 29.55
N GLY A 451 3.32 3.21 28.98
CA GLY A 451 1.94 2.98 29.43
C GLY A 451 0.95 4.04 28.96
N ASP A 452 -0.01 4.38 29.83
CA ASP A 452 -1.16 5.23 29.46
C ASP A 452 -0.83 6.71 29.17
N LYS A 453 0.38 7.13 29.45
CA LYS A 453 0.80 8.54 29.31
C LYS A 453 1.45 8.76 27.96
N GLY A 454 0.97 9.78 27.23
CA GLY A 454 1.59 10.25 26.01
C GLY A 454 2.49 11.47 26.22
N LEU A 455 3.49 11.61 25.37
CA LEU A 455 4.31 12.82 25.25
C LEU A 455 3.69 13.70 24.16
N ALA A 456 3.13 14.85 24.54
CA ALA A 456 2.50 15.78 23.62
C ALA A 456 3.46 16.91 23.22
N SER A 457 3.44 17.28 21.94
CA SER A 457 4.09 18.47 21.39
C SER A 457 3.08 19.26 20.56
N ILE A 458 3.11 20.58 20.65
CA ILE A 458 2.10 21.47 20.08
C ILE A 458 2.77 22.48 19.18
N PHE A 459 2.17 22.70 18.00
CA PHE A 459 2.49 23.82 17.12
C PHE A 459 1.23 24.63 16.83
N GLU A 460 1.32 25.96 16.97
CA GLU A 460 0.20 26.87 16.69
C GLU A 460 0.35 27.51 15.32
N VAL A 461 -0.52 27.11 14.40
CA VAL A 461 -0.62 27.69 13.06
C VAL A 461 -1.44 28.96 13.15
N THR A 462 -0.87 30.11 12.73
CA THR A 462 -1.55 31.37 12.73
C THR A 462 -2.19 31.70 11.36
N ALA A 463 -3.17 32.59 11.37
CA ALA A 463 -3.81 33.05 10.13
C ALA A 463 -2.83 33.75 9.18
N ASP A 464 -1.81 34.46 9.72
CA ASP A 464 -0.80 35.13 8.91
C ASP A 464 0.14 34.12 8.22
N MET A 465 0.52 33.03 8.89
CA MET A 465 1.32 31.95 8.30
C MET A 465 0.60 31.34 7.09
N LEU A 466 -0.69 31.02 7.21
CA LEU A 466 -1.47 30.45 6.10
C LEU A 466 -1.72 31.46 4.98
N LYS A 467 -1.88 32.72 5.33
CA LYS A 467 -1.99 33.80 4.32
C LYS A 467 -0.69 33.97 3.54
N GLU A 468 0.47 33.91 4.20
CA GLU A 468 1.79 33.96 3.55
C GLU A 468 2.01 32.74 2.66
N ALA A 469 1.62 31.55 3.12
CA ALA A 469 1.63 30.30 2.36
C ALA A 469 0.56 30.24 1.24
N ASN A 470 -0.31 31.27 1.13
CA ASN A 470 -1.43 31.29 0.20
C ASN A 470 -2.42 30.12 0.37
N LEU A 471 -2.56 29.55 1.58
CA LEU A 471 -3.41 28.38 1.88
C LEU A 471 -4.75 28.82 2.50
N GLU A 472 -5.86 28.41 1.89
CA GLU A 472 -7.22 28.77 2.33
C GLU A 472 -7.86 27.69 3.20
N ARG A 473 -7.78 26.44 2.75
CA ARG A 473 -8.34 25.26 3.46
C ARG A 473 -7.55 24.01 3.20
N VAL A 474 -7.56 23.13 4.18
CA VAL A 474 -6.78 21.88 4.19
C VAL A 474 -7.48 20.77 3.39
N GLU A 475 -6.72 19.96 2.72
CA GLU A 475 -7.10 18.70 2.08
C GLU A 475 -6.37 17.52 2.73
N HIS A 476 -5.06 17.54 2.69
CA HIS A 476 -4.23 16.53 3.32
C HIS A 476 -3.37 17.16 4.43
N VAL A 477 -3.10 16.37 5.44
CA VAL A 477 -2.13 16.72 6.48
C VAL A 477 -1.05 15.66 6.48
N THR A 478 0.21 16.10 6.41
CA THR A 478 1.33 15.18 6.61
C THR A 478 2.18 15.60 7.79
N LEU A 479 2.69 14.60 8.49
CA LEU A 479 3.55 14.77 9.65
C LEU A 479 4.81 13.93 9.45
N THR A 480 5.94 14.61 9.24
CA THR A 480 7.25 13.96 9.20
C THR A 480 7.86 13.99 10.59
N MET A 481 8.39 12.85 11.05
CA MET A 481 8.90 12.79 12.42
C MET A 481 10.11 11.88 12.56
N ASN A 482 10.88 12.17 13.61
CA ASN A 482 12.02 11.40 14.07
C ASN A 482 11.82 10.97 15.52
N LEU A 483 11.96 9.70 15.77
CA LEU A 483 12.06 9.14 17.11
C LEU A 483 12.98 7.91 17.10
N LYS A 484 13.60 7.65 18.23
CA LYS A 484 14.33 6.42 18.48
C LYS A 484 13.56 5.60 19.49
N HIS A 485 13.43 4.31 19.27
CA HIS A 485 12.79 3.40 20.22
C HIS A 485 13.43 2.02 20.12
N GLN A 486 13.62 1.36 21.27
CA GLN A 486 14.21 0.03 21.32
C GLN A 486 13.29 -1.06 20.75
N ARG A 487 12.01 -0.74 20.57
CA ARG A 487 10.99 -1.61 20.01
C ARG A 487 9.92 -0.77 19.31
N ARG A 488 10.08 -0.54 17.99
CA ARG A 488 9.24 0.38 17.23
C ARG A 488 7.75 0.02 17.29
N GLY A 489 7.42 -1.28 17.32
CA GLY A 489 6.05 -1.76 17.36
C GLY A 489 5.23 -1.37 18.60
N ASP A 490 5.88 -0.88 19.67
CA ASP A 490 5.19 -0.44 20.88
C ASP A 490 4.70 1.01 20.80
N VAL A 491 5.12 1.74 19.76
CA VAL A 491 4.85 3.16 19.61
C VAL A 491 3.55 3.40 18.85
N SER A 492 2.73 4.31 19.37
CA SER A 492 1.61 4.90 18.64
C SER A 492 1.74 6.41 18.53
N VAL A 493 1.18 6.97 17.44
CA VAL A 493 1.22 8.42 17.17
C VAL A 493 -0.18 8.90 16.80
N GLU A 494 -0.62 9.95 17.50
CA GLU A 494 -1.89 10.62 17.25
C GLU A 494 -1.64 12.08 16.88
N LEU A 495 -2.43 12.60 15.95
CA LEU A 495 -2.46 14.01 15.59
C LEU A 495 -3.85 14.56 15.87
N ILE A 496 -3.92 15.65 16.64
CA ILE A 496 -5.16 16.36 16.94
C ILE A 496 -5.14 17.72 16.27
N SER A 497 -6.15 17.99 15.44
CA SER A 497 -6.32 19.28 14.78
C SER A 497 -6.91 20.35 15.72
N PRO A 498 -6.87 21.64 15.33
CA PRO A 498 -7.56 22.72 16.05
C PRO A 498 -9.07 22.50 16.18
N ASP A 499 -9.68 21.82 15.22
CA ASP A 499 -11.12 21.51 15.22
C ASP A 499 -11.46 20.28 16.09
N GLY A 500 -10.44 19.66 16.71
CA GLY A 500 -10.58 18.53 17.62
C GLY A 500 -10.66 17.17 16.91
N MET A 501 -10.42 17.12 15.60
CA MET A 501 -10.33 15.87 14.87
C MET A 501 -9.06 15.11 15.23
N VAL A 502 -9.19 13.82 15.57
CA VAL A 502 -8.09 12.94 15.93
C VAL A 502 -7.76 12.02 14.76
N SER A 503 -6.49 12.00 14.36
CA SER A 503 -5.95 11.03 13.41
C SER A 503 -5.01 10.07 14.13
N HIS A 504 -5.29 8.78 14.04
CA HIS A 504 -4.36 7.73 14.42
C HIS A 504 -3.36 7.54 13.27
N LEU A 505 -2.20 8.22 13.36
CA LEU A 505 -1.17 8.18 12.33
C LEU A 505 -0.39 6.87 12.35
N SER A 506 -0.08 6.38 13.55
CA SER A 506 0.57 5.11 13.80
C SER A 506 -0.18 4.37 14.91
N THR A 507 -0.35 3.08 14.73
CA THR A 507 -0.86 2.15 15.74
C THR A 507 0.23 1.17 16.13
N THR A 508 0.10 0.52 17.29
CA THR A 508 1.03 -0.54 17.70
C THR A 508 0.99 -1.72 16.74
N ARG A 509 2.16 -2.32 16.51
CA ARG A 509 2.32 -3.50 15.63
C ARG A 509 3.08 -4.60 16.36
N LYS A 510 2.41 -5.70 16.67
CA LYS A 510 3.01 -6.81 17.44
C LYS A 510 4.20 -7.45 16.76
N ASN A 511 4.20 -7.51 15.42
CA ASN A 511 5.27 -8.13 14.66
C ASN A 511 6.51 -7.22 14.54
N ASP A 512 6.40 -5.92 14.82
CA ASP A 512 7.47 -4.92 14.68
C ASP A 512 8.30 -4.76 15.98
N GLN A 513 8.58 -5.88 16.64
CA GLN A 513 9.26 -5.89 17.94
C GLN A 513 10.79 -5.89 17.82
N ASP A 514 11.33 -6.30 16.71
CA ASP A 514 12.78 -6.39 16.48
C ASP A 514 13.38 -5.11 15.86
N ALA A 515 12.52 -4.19 15.38
CA ALA A 515 12.95 -2.92 14.83
C ALA A 515 13.34 -1.93 15.93
N THR A 516 14.65 -1.65 16.03
CA THR A 516 15.24 -0.77 17.04
C THR A 516 15.53 0.65 16.52
N GLN A 517 15.23 0.92 15.26
CA GLN A 517 15.58 2.18 14.61
C GLN A 517 14.60 3.31 14.91
N GLY A 518 13.35 2.97 15.30
CA GLY A 518 12.27 3.94 15.46
C GLY A 518 11.81 4.51 14.12
N TYR A 519 11.56 5.83 14.06
CA TYR A 519 11.23 6.55 12.83
C TYR A 519 12.37 7.49 12.46
N ALA A 520 12.81 7.46 11.20
CA ALA A 520 13.83 8.34 10.64
C ALA A 520 13.21 9.04 9.42
N ASP A 521 12.92 10.34 9.54
CA ASP A 521 12.25 11.19 8.55
C ASP A 521 10.99 10.53 7.95
N TRP A 522 10.28 9.74 8.77
CA TRP A 522 9.09 9.06 8.32
C TRP A 522 7.89 10.00 8.26
N THR A 523 7.24 10.04 7.11
CA THR A 523 6.07 10.87 6.88
C THR A 523 4.80 10.05 6.96
N PHE A 524 3.92 10.42 7.90
CA PHE A 524 2.54 9.94 7.99
C PHE A 524 1.59 10.89 7.29
N MET A 525 0.46 10.41 6.80
CA MET A 525 -0.56 11.21 6.14
C MET A 525 -1.94 10.98 6.75
N SER A 526 -2.75 12.04 6.78
CA SER A 526 -4.15 11.98 7.15
C SER A 526 -5.02 12.76 6.18
N VAL A 527 -6.14 12.14 5.80
CA VAL A 527 -7.24 12.76 5.04
C VAL A 527 -8.42 13.16 5.93
N ALA A 528 -8.36 12.88 7.24
CA ALA A 528 -9.46 13.14 8.18
C ALA A 528 -9.77 14.63 8.37
N HIS A 529 -8.81 15.50 8.07
CA HIS A 529 -8.88 16.95 8.26
C HIS A 529 -9.36 17.71 7.03
N TRP A 530 -9.95 17.03 6.07
CA TRP A 530 -10.38 17.60 4.81
C TRP A 530 -11.41 18.73 5.01
N GLY A 531 -11.10 19.91 4.47
CA GLY A 531 -11.96 21.08 4.58
C GLY A 531 -11.79 21.96 5.81
N GLU A 532 -10.92 21.58 6.76
CA GLU A 532 -10.56 22.42 7.91
C GLU A 532 -9.84 23.70 7.44
N LYS A 533 -9.92 24.75 8.27
CA LYS A 533 -9.14 25.99 8.06
C LYS A 533 -7.67 25.82 8.40
N GLY A 534 -7.34 24.89 9.27
CA GLY A 534 -5.98 24.60 9.72
C GLY A 534 -5.40 25.59 10.71
N ILE A 535 -6.10 26.67 11.08
CA ILE A 535 -5.65 27.72 12.00
C ILE A 535 -5.88 27.26 13.44
N GLY A 536 -4.84 27.34 14.27
CA GLY A 536 -4.89 27.02 15.69
C GLY A 536 -3.84 25.99 16.10
N LYS A 537 -4.09 25.30 17.20
CA LYS A 537 -3.13 24.38 17.82
C LYS A 537 -3.25 22.98 17.25
N TRP A 538 -2.19 22.53 16.61
CA TRP A 538 -1.99 21.15 16.20
C TRP A 538 -1.18 20.44 17.27
N THR A 539 -1.68 19.31 17.75
CA THR A 539 -1.05 18.55 18.83
C THR A 539 -0.68 17.16 18.33
N VAL A 540 0.61 16.83 18.39
CA VAL A 540 1.10 15.47 18.16
C VAL A 540 1.28 14.81 19.53
N ILE A 541 0.86 13.53 19.65
CA ILE A 541 1.00 12.74 20.86
C ILE A 541 1.68 11.43 20.48
N VAL A 542 2.81 11.18 21.12
CA VAL A 542 3.57 9.94 20.98
C VAL A 542 3.45 9.14 22.28
N LYS A 543 3.04 7.88 22.16
CA LYS A 543 2.88 6.96 23.28
C LYS A 543 3.72 5.71 23.07
N ASP A 544 4.33 5.24 24.14
CA ASP A 544 4.84 3.90 24.26
C ASP A 544 3.79 3.09 25.04
N THR A 545 3.01 2.29 24.36
CA THR A 545 1.78 1.68 24.92
C THR A 545 2.05 0.39 25.68
N VAL A 546 3.27 -0.15 25.57
CA VAL A 546 3.64 -1.42 26.17
C VAL A 546 4.66 -1.22 27.28
N VAL A 547 4.29 -1.56 28.50
CA VAL A 547 5.19 -1.49 29.67
C VAL A 547 6.10 -2.71 29.67
N ASN A 548 7.33 -2.58 29.17
CA ASN A 548 8.27 -3.68 29.02
C ASN A 548 9.75 -3.27 29.16
N GLU A 549 10.00 -2.11 29.78
CA GLU A 549 11.34 -1.54 30.01
C GLU A 549 12.09 -1.18 28.69
N LYS A 550 11.42 -1.22 27.53
CA LYS A 550 11.96 -0.71 26.28
C LYS A 550 11.65 0.77 26.17
N THR A 551 12.66 1.58 26.00
CA THR A 551 12.51 3.04 26.06
C THR A 551 12.77 3.68 24.71
N GLY A 552 12.18 4.85 24.50
CA GLY A 552 12.35 5.66 23.31
C GLY A 552 12.54 7.15 23.62
N THR A 553 12.95 7.87 22.59
CA THR A 553 13.11 9.33 22.62
C THR A 553 12.44 9.93 21.40
N PHE A 554 11.49 10.81 21.60
CA PHE A 554 10.92 11.64 20.55
C PHE A 554 11.88 12.78 20.25
N THR A 555 12.45 12.82 19.03
CA THR A 555 13.50 13.75 18.62
C THR A 555 12.92 15.05 18.11
N ASP A 556 12.20 15.01 17.02
CA ASP A 556 11.58 16.18 16.40
C ASP A 556 10.45 15.76 15.43
N TRP A 557 9.72 16.76 14.93
CA TRP A 557 8.64 16.59 13.97
C TRP A 557 8.36 17.87 13.19
N ARG A 558 7.72 17.71 12.03
CA ARG A 558 7.32 18.79 11.13
C ARG A 558 5.92 18.57 10.63
N LEU A 559 5.08 19.59 10.72
CA LEU A 559 3.72 19.59 10.18
C LEU A 559 3.71 20.16 8.76
N ARG A 560 2.98 19.52 7.86
CA ARG A 560 2.70 20.07 6.53
C ARG A 560 1.20 20.05 6.28
N LEU A 561 0.65 21.18 5.88
CA LEU A 561 -0.74 21.33 5.48
C LEU A 561 -0.80 21.54 3.97
N TRP A 562 -1.60 20.73 3.29
CA TRP A 562 -1.78 20.75 1.85
C TRP A 562 -3.23 21.08 1.56
N GLY A 563 -3.50 21.93 0.55
CA GLY A 563 -4.88 22.22 0.25
C GLY A 563 -5.07 23.27 -0.83
N GLU A 564 -6.18 23.97 -0.79
CA GLU A 564 -6.61 24.94 -1.79
C GLU A 564 -6.01 26.33 -1.52
N CYS A 565 -5.57 27.02 -2.58
CA CYS A 565 -4.99 28.34 -2.44
C CYS A 565 -6.03 29.44 -2.19
N ILE A 566 -5.62 30.53 -1.52
CA ILE A 566 -6.42 31.74 -1.38
C ILE A 566 -6.53 32.43 -2.75
N ASP A 567 -5.39 32.72 -3.36
CA ASP A 567 -5.25 33.47 -4.61
C ASP A 567 -4.60 32.60 -5.70
N PRO A 568 -5.37 32.19 -6.73
CA PRO A 568 -4.83 31.39 -7.83
C PRO A 568 -3.67 32.05 -8.59
N ALA A 569 -3.60 33.39 -8.64
CA ALA A 569 -2.54 34.10 -9.33
C ALA A 569 -1.17 33.98 -8.64
N LYS A 570 -1.17 33.59 -7.37
CA LYS A 570 0.04 33.34 -6.55
C LYS A 570 0.39 31.88 -6.41
N ALA A 571 -0.42 30.98 -6.96
CA ALA A 571 -0.17 29.56 -6.89
C ALA A 571 1.13 29.21 -7.63
N LYS A 572 1.86 28.25 -7.08
CA LYS A 572 3.11 27.71 -7.65
C LYS A 572 2.93 26.21 -7.84
N LEU A 573 3.64 25.66 -8.82
CA LEU A 573 3.79 24.21 -8.88
C LEU A 573 4.74 23.78 -7.76
N ARG A 574 4.43 22.60 -7.18
CA ARG A 574 5.34 22.00 -6.21
C ARG A 574 6.70 21.74 -6.89
N PRO A 575 7.83 22.15 -6.28
CA PRO A 575 9.13 21.80 -6.80
C PRO A 575 9.32 20.29 -6.76
N MET A 576 10.13 19.75 -7.68
CA MET A 576 10.49 18.33 -7.65
C MET A 576 11.24 18.00 -6.36
N PRO A 577 10.97 16.83 -5.75
CA PRO A 577 11.57 16.45 -4.49
C PRO A 577 13.09 16.32 -4.64
N THR A 578 13.81 16.61 -3.59
CA THR A 578 15.26 16.48 -3.50
C THR A 578 15.65 15.68 -2.26
N ALA A 579 16.84 15.11 -2.27
CA ALA A 579 17.36 14.38 -1.10
C ALA A 579 17.60 15.29 0.13
N GLU A 580 17.48 16.61 -0.05
CA GLU A 580 17.75 17.62 0.97
C GLU A 580 16.46 18.23 1.55
N ASP A 581 15.28 17.81 1.07
CA ASP A 581 13.99 18.45 1.41
C ASP A 581 13.64 18.44 2.91
N ASP A 582 14.15 17.49 3.66
CA ASP A 582 13.96 17.36 5.12
C ASP A 582 15.28 17.52 5.91
N ALA A 583 16.38 17.92 5.27
CA ALA A 583 17.70 18.03 5.91
C ALA A 583 17.88 19.30 6.77
N ASP A 584 16.88 20.19 6.86
CA ASP A 584 16.94 21.48 7.56
C ASP A 584 16.61 21.40 9.08
N HIS A 585 17.00 20.30 9.73
CA HIS A 585 16.74 20.05 11.17
C HIS A 585 17.41 21.08 12.12
N ASP A 586 18.29 21.94 11.62
CA ASP A 586 19.01 22.91 12.44
C ASP A 586 18.22 24.19 12.75
N VAL A 587 17.04 24.37 12.18
CA VAL A 587 16.16 25.49 12.48
C VAL A 587 15.52 25.28 13.84
N ILE A 588 16.08 25.91 14.85
CA ILE A 588 15.69 25.71 16.26
C ILE A 588 14.48 26.57 16.59
N ASP A 589 13.30 25.95 16.72
CA ASP A 589 12.18 26.52 17.46
C ASP A 589 11.99 25.73 18.78
N ASN A 590 12.29 26.37 19.91
CA ASN A 590 12.17 25.74 21.21
C ASN A 590 10.70 25.74 21.68
N HIS A 591 9.90 24.82 21.15
CA HIS A 591 8.55 24.59 21.66
C HIS A 591 8.59 23.58 22.81
N PRO A 592 8.03 23.92 23.99
CA PRO A 592 8.02 23.00 25.12
C PRO A 592 7.07 21.82 24.84
N ALA A 593 7.61 20.61 24.84
CA ALA A 593 6.80 19.42 24.90
C ALA A 593 6.26 19.19 26.31
N HIS A 594 4.99 18.82 26.39
CA HIS A 594 4.32 18.50 27.65
C HIS A 594 3.94 17.03 27.72
N THR A 595 4.21 16.40 28.87
CA THR A 595 3.68 15.06 29.13
C THR A 595 2.21 15.20 29.54
N THR A 596 1.32 14.55 28.81
CA THR A 596 -0.11 14.55 29.13
C THR A 596 -0.64 13.12 29.14
N SER A 597 -1.54 12.85 30.07
CA SER A 597 -2.38 11.66 29.98
C SER A 597 -3.65 12.06 29.21
N ILE A 598 -3.83 11.51 28.03
CA ILE A 598 -5.06 11.72 27.24
C ILE A 598 -5.91 10.47 27.36
N VAL A 599 -7.10 10.67 27.89
CA VAL A 599 -8.18 9.70 27.71
C VAL A 599 -8.75 9.99 26.32
N ILE A 600 -8.55 9.08 25.37
CA ILE A 600 -9.23 9.15 24.08
C ILE A 600 -10.71 9.05 24.39
N PRO A 601 -11.56 10.01 23.96
CA PRO A 601 -13.00 9.87 24.11
C PRO A 601 -13.42 8.55 23.46
N SER A 602 -14.12 7.69 24.21
CA SER A 602 -14.76 6.52 23.62
C SER A 602 -15.72 7.04 22.55
N VAL A 603 -15.45 6.66 21.29
CA VAL A 603 -16.28 7.06 20.15
C VAL A 603 -17.65 6.42 20.33
N SER A 604 -18.68 7.25 20.57
CA SER A 604 -20.06 6.76 20.49
C SER A 604 -20.38 6.53 19.01
N VAL A 605 -20.74 5.29 18.67
CA VAL A 605 -21.26 4.98 17.33
C VAL A 605 -22.45 5.90 17.05
N PRO A 606 -22.44 6.70 15.97
CA PRO A 606 -23.59 7.52 15.64
C PRO A 606 -24.82 6.62 15.39
N THR A 607 -25.90 6.88 16.09
CA THR A 607 -27.17 6.18 15.90
C THR A 607 -27.87 6.57 14.58
N ASP A 608 -27.47 7.67 13.98
CA ASP A 608 -28.01 8.15 12.71
C ASP A 608 -26.85 8.32 11.71
N VAL A 609 -26.77 7.40 10.74
CA VAL A 609 -25.91 7.56 9.56
C VAL A 609 -26.53 8.64 8.68
N PRO A 610 -25.84 9.78 8.41
CA PRO A 610 -26.41 10.81 7.57
C PRO A 610 -26.68 10.27 6.16
N THR A 611 -27.93 10.22 5.75
CA THR A 611 -28.35 9.97 4.36
C THR A 611 -28.38 11.32 3.63
N ASP A 612 -27.22 11.87 3.33
CA ASP A 612 -27.11 13.18 2.66
C ASP A 612 -27.49 13.17 1.16
N LEU A 613 -28.01 12.07 0.66
CA LEU A 613 -28.44 11.91 -0.72
C LEU A 613 -29.94 11.52 -0.74
N PRO A 614 -30.87 12.49 -0.61
CA PRO A 614 -32.30 12.24 -0.52
C PRO A 614 -32.90 11.55 -1.75
N ASN A 615 -32.18 11.47 -2.86
CA ASN A 615 -32.64 10.88 -4.12
C ASN A 615 -31.67 9.81 -4.65
N ARG A 616 -30.95 9.12 -3.79
CA ARG A 616 -30.09 8.01 -4.22
C ARG A 616 -30.93 6.92 -4.91
N PRO A 617 -30.77 6.64 -6.22
CA PRO A 617 -31.38 5.45 -6.80
C PRO A 617 -30.66 4.24 -6.19
N VAL A 618 -31.38 3.46 -5.44
CA VAL A 618 -30.97 2.08 -5.10
C VAL A 618 -31.38 1.22 -6.28
N ASN A 619 -30.55 0.28 -6.71
CA ASN A 619 -30.93 -0.76 -7.66
C ASN A 619 -32.30 -1.28 -7.25
N SER A 620 -33.33 -0.90 -8.03
CA SER A 620 -34.70 -0.80 -7.59
C SER A 620 -35.20 -2.07 -6.92
N LYS A 621 -35.63 -1.96 -5.67
CA LYS A 621 -36.58 -2.93 -5.13
C LYS A 621 -37.73 -3.07 -6.12
N PRO A 622 -38.13 -4.27 -6.52
CA PRO A 622 -39.40 -4.42 -7.22
C PRO A 622 -40.44 -3.77 -6.31
N SER A 623 -41.05 -2.70 -6.80
CA SER A 623 -42.20 -2.08 -6.11
C SER A 623 -43.22 -3.15 -5.94
N SER A 624 -43.40 -3.67 -4.72
CA SER A 624 -44.57 -4.47 -4.37
C SER A 624 -45.75 -3.52 -4.46
N THR A 625 -46.39 -3.52 -5.61
CA THR A 625 -47.74 -2.97 -5.75
C THR A 625 -48.61 -3.76 -4.81
N LYS A 626 -48.76 -3.27 -3.57
CA LYS A 626 -49.82 -3.70 -2.71
C LYS A 626 -51.10 -3.25 -3.40
N ALA A 627 -51.80 -4.21 -4.01
CA ALA A 627 -53.17 -4.06 -4.38
C ALA A 627 -53.92 -3.66 -3.08
N ALA A 628 -54.45 -2.45 -3.09
CA ALA A 628 -55.32 -1.97 -2.05
C ALA A 628 -56.57 -2.84 -2.04
N LEU A 629 -56.70 -3.71 -1.07
CA LEU A 629 -58.02 -4.24 -0.65
C LEU A 629 -58.42 -3.45 0.57
N LEU A 630 -59.42 -2.59 0.34
CA LEU A 630 -60.23 -2.04 1.40
C LEU A 630 -60.89 -3.16 2.23
N SER A 631 -60.74 -3.10 3.54
CA SER A 631 -61.79 -3.48 4.45
C SER A 631 -61.54 -2.86 5.83
N SER A 632 -62.41 -1.97 6.18
CA SER A 632 -62.66 -1.45 7.50
C SER A 632 -63.07 -2.57 8.48
N THR A 633 -62.57 -2.54 9.70
CA THR A 633 -63.41 -2.56 10.93
C THR A 633 -62.56 -2.44 12.18
N THR A 634 -62.92 -1.48 12.97
CA THR A 634 -62.58 -1.22 14.38
C THR A 634 -62.92 -2.37 15.30
N ALA A 635 -62.03 -2.71 16.25
CA ALA A 635 -62.41 -3.03 17.61
C ALA A 635 -61.17 -3.01 18.54
N SER A 636 -61.27 -2.16 19.54
CA SER A 636 -60.50 -2.13 20.77
C SER A 636 -60.73 -3.42 21.55
N PHE A 637 -59.72 -3.93 22.26
CA PHE A 637 -59.90 -4.43 23.64
C PHE A 637 -58.54 -4.79 24.29
N GLU A 638 -58.30 -4.13 25.38
CA GLU A 638 -57.66 -4.44 26.67
C GLU A 638 -56.61 -5.57 26.83
N LYS A 639 -55.55 -5.16 27.59
CA LYS A 639 -54.63 -6.00 28.33
C LYS A 639 -55.37 -6.89 29.36
N PRO A 640 -54.85 -8.08 29.70
CA PRO A 640 -54.48 -8.35 31.09
C PRO A 640 -53.11 -9.04 31.29
N VAL A 641 -52.37 -8.48 32.26
CA VAL A 641 -51.80 -9.05 33.49
C VAL A 641 -51.07 -10.41 33.42
N SER A 642 -49.82 -10.33 33.81
CA SER A 642 -48.86 -11.28 34.40
C SER A 642 -49.33 -12.71 34.71
N ALA A 643 -48.54 -13.68 34.24
CA ALA A 643 -48.27 -14.89 34.98
C ALA A 643 -46.78 -15.28 34.88
N THR A 644 -46.17 -15.24 36.02
CA THR A 644 -44.83 -15.77 36.33
C THR A 644 -44.84 -17.30 36.06
N SER A 645 -43.95 -17.76 35.18
CA SER A 645 -43.58 -19.17 35.13
C SER A 645 -42.08 -19.32 35.20
N THR A 646 -41.64 -19.87 36.29
CA THR A 646 -40.31 -20.38 36.60
C THR A 646 -39.79 -21.32 35.49
N PRO A 647 -38.54 -21.16 35.01
CA PRO A 647 -38.00 -22.16 34.11
C PRO A 647 -37.60 -23.41 34.90
N SER A 648 -38.17 -24.50 34.50
CA SER A 648 -37.83 -25.86 34.94
C SER A 648 -36.37 -26.15 34.52
N ALA A 649 -35.57 -26.58 35.50
CA ALA A 649 -34.21 -27.03 35.31
C ALA A 649 -34.19 -28.24 34.38
N THR A 650 -33.63 -28.10 33.18
CA THR A 650 -33.27 -29.22 32.32
C THR A 650 -32.10 -29.96 32.96
N ALA A 651 -32.31 -31.19 33.33
CA ALA A 651 -31.32 -32.10 33.89
C ALA A 651 -30.09 -32.20 32.95
N ALA A 652 -28.92 -32.02 33.54
CA ALA A 652 -27.64 -32.27 32.89
C ALA A 652 -27.55 -33.77 32.53
N PRO A 653 -27.02 -34.15 31.38
CA PRO A 653 -26.79 -35.55 31.02
C PRO A 653 -25.76 -36.15 31.96
N GLU A 654 -26.15 -37.23 32.65
CA GLU A 654 -25.26 -37.99 33.53
C GLU A 654 -24.05 -38.53 32.76
N ASN A 655 -22.87 -38.16 33.23
CA ASN A 655 -21.60 -38.70 32.74
C ASN A 655 -21.38 -40.08 33.40
N LEU A 656 -21.47 -41.15 32.63
CA LEU A 656 -21.37 -42.51 33.07
C LEU A 656 -19.94 -43.07 33.28
N LEU A 657 -18.89 -42.24 33.14
CA LEU A 657 -17.51 -42.65 33.43
C LEU A 657 -16.69 -41.45 33.97
N PRO A 658 -15.92 -41.65 35.06
CA PRO A 658 -14.99 -40.62 35.51
C PRO A 658 -13.89 -40.45 34.43
N SER A 659 -13.84 -39.33 33.79
CA SER A 659 -12.80 -38.98 32.82
C SER A 659 -11.63 -38.32 33.57
N PRO A 660 -10.40 -38.82 33.46
CA PRO A 660 -9.24 -38.16 34.03
C PRO A 660 -8.81 -36.93 33.23
N PHE A 661 -9.52 -36.59 32.14
CA PHE A 661 -9.16 -35.50 31.24
C PHE A 661 -10.20 -34.35 31.31
N PRO A 662 -9.79 -33.09 31.06
CA PRO A 662 -10.70 -31.94 31.07
C PRO A 662 -11.83 -32.09 30.05
N THR A 663 -13.08 -31.82 30.47
CA THR A 663 -14.26 -31.99 29.61
C THR A 663 -14.53 -30.82 28.66
N PHE A 664 -13.79 -29.71 28.76
CA PHE A 664 -13.94 -28.49 27.94
C PHE A 664 -15.39 -27.98 27.79
N GLY A 665 -16.32 -28.39 28.62
CA GLY A 665 -17.73 -27.96 28.56
C GLY A 665 -18.50 -28.35 27.28
N VAL A 666 -18.00 -29.31 26.49
CA VAL A 666 -18.59 -29.72 25.22
C VAL A 666 -19.19 -31.12 25.29
N SER A 667 -20.06 -31.49 24.33
CA SER A 667 -20.74 -32.77 24.27
C SER A 667 -19.77 -33.95 24.18
N LYS A 668 -20.20 -35.12 24.69
CA LYS A 668 -19.40 -36.36 24.66
C LYS A 668 -18.92 -36.75 23.26
N ARG A 669 -19.73 -36.46 22.23
CA ARG A 669 -19.38 -36.72 20.83
C ARG A 669 -18.25 -35.80 20.34
N THR A 670 -18.28 -34.54 20.74
CA THR A 670 -17.22 -33.55 20.44
C THR A 670 -15.93 -33.86 21.17
N GLN A 671 -15.99 -34.32 22.42
CA GLN A 671 -14.80 -34.76 23.18
C GLN A 671 -14.10 -35.94 22.51
N ILE A 672 -14.84 -36.93 22.00
CA ILE A 672 -14.28 -38.07 21.26
C ILE A 672 -13.55 -37.60 20.01
N TRP A 673 -14.07 -36.61 19.29
CA TRP A 673 -13.42 -36.03 18.13
C TRP A 673 -12.16 -35.25 18.50
N ILE A 674 -12.18 -34.47 19.57
CA ILE A 674 -11.00 -33.72 20.05
C ILE A 674 -9.86 -34.67 20.44
N TYR A 675 -10.14 -35.66 21.30
CA TYR A 675 -9.11 -36.60 21.73
C TYR A 675 -8.66 -37.55 20.62
N GLY A 676 -9.56 -37.90 19.70
CA GLY A 676 -9.23 -38.68 18.51
C GLY A 676 -8.27 -37.92 17.57
N SER A 677 -8.53 -36.63 17.35
CA SER A 677 -7.67 -35.77 16.54
C SER A 677 -6.30 -35.57 17.17
N ILE A 678 -6.23 -35.33 18.48
CA ILE A 678 -4.97 -35.21 19.22
C ILE A 678 -4.15 -36.51 19.11
N GLY A 679 -4.80 -37.66 19.27
CA GLY A 679 -4.16 -38.96 19.10
C GLY A 679 -3.60 -39.20 17.70
N LEU A 680 -4.33 -38.81 16.65
CA LEU A 680 -3.87 -38.87 15.26
C LEU A 680 -2.69 -37.95 14.99
N ILE A 681 -2.71 -36.73 15.52
CA ILE A 681 -1.60 -35.78 15.39
C ILE A 681 -0.35 -36.32 16.07
N LEU A 682 -0.45 -36.86 17.28
CA LEU A 682 0.68 -37.47 17.99
C LEU A 682 1.22 -38.69 17.24
N ALA A 683 0.39 -39.54 16.67
CA ALA A 683 0.79 -40.67 15.86
C ALA A 683 1.50 -40.24 14.58
N PHE A 684 1.03 -39.18 13.94
CA PHE A 684 1.67 -38.58 12.76
C PHE A 684 3.02 -37.99 13.11
N CYS A 685 3.14 -37.17 14.16
CA CYS A 685 4.39 -36.56 14.60
C CYS A 685 5.45 -37.60 14.98
N THR A 686 5.04 -38.67 15.68
CA THR A 686 5.97 -39.77 16.04
C THR A 686 6.45 -40.55 14.81
N SER A 687 5.55 -40.81 13.85
CA SER A 687 5.91 -41.48 12.59
C SER A 687 6.85 -40.61 11.75
N LEU A 688 6.59 -39.30 11.70
CA LEU A 688 7.44 -38.34 11.00
C LEU A 688 8.85 -38.26 11.66
N ALA A 689 8.90 -38.19 12.99
CA ALA A 689 10.16 -38.16 13.73
C ALA A 689 10.99 -39.45 13.49
N ILE A 690 10.35 -40.62 13.48
CA ILE A 690 11.01 -41.89 13.16
C ILE A 690 11.51 -41.90 11.73
N TRP A 691 10.71 -41.42 10.78
CA TRP A 691 11.11 -41.33 9.37
C TRP A 691 12.30 -40.38 9.17
N LEU A 692 12.28 -39.19 9.78
CA LEU A 692 13.39 -38.23 9.74
C LEU A 692 14.67 -38.81 10.37
N TYR A 693 14.53 -39.52 11.51
CA TYR A 693 15.67 -40.19 12.14
C TYR A 693 16.28 -41.25 11.23
N LEU A 694 15.46 -42.07 10.59
CA LEU A 694 15.93 -43.11 9.65
C LEU A 694 16.55 -42.49 8.38
N ALA A 695 15.95 -41.41 7.85
CA ALA A 695 16.47 -40.68 6.71
C ALA A 695 17.86 -40.06 7.03
N ARG A 696 18.00 -39.42 8.21
CA ARG A 696 19.27 -38.86 8.70
C ARG A 696 20.33 -39.94 8.88
N ARG A 697 19.93 -41.09 9.41
CA ARG A 697 20.85 -42.26 9.58
C ARG A 697 21.26 -42.84 8.23
N LYS A 698 20.39 -42.83 7.21
CA LYS A 698 20.72 -43.25 5.85
C LYS A 698 21.69 -42.26 5.18
N LYS A 699 21.49 -40.95 5.37
CA LYS A 699 22.38 -39.90 4.87
C LYS A 699 23.79 -39.93 5.49
N LEU A 700 23.87 -40.24 6.81
CA LEU A 700 25.14 -40.42 7.51
C LEU A 700 25.91 -41.70 7.13
N ARG A 701 25.20 -42.71 6.59
CA ARG A 701 25.86 -43.94 6.08
C ARG A 701 26.36 -43.78 4.64
N SER A 702 25.73 -42.92 3.81
CA SER A 702 26.14 -42.73 2.43
C SER A 702 27.25 -41.70 2.24
N SER A 703 27.66 -40.95 3.26
CA SER A 703 28.71 -39.93 3.18
C SER A 703 30.10 -40.43 3.55
N ARG A 704 30.28 -41.73 3.68
CA ARG A 704 31.58 -42.30 4.09
C ARG A 704 32.39 -42.93 2.96
N ASP A 705 31.85 -43.01 1.78
CA ASP A 705 32.57 -43.53 0.59
C ASP A 705 32.42 -42.52 -0.54
N ASN A 706 33.52 -41.91 -0.94
CA ASN A 706 33.80 -41.06 -2.13
C ASN A 706 33.92 -39.55 -1.87
N TYR A 707 35.13 -39.15 -1.38
CA TYR A 707 35.82 -37.94 -1.83
C TYR A 707 37.32 -38.20 -1.74
N GLU A 708 37.94 -38.54 -2.87
CA GLU A 708 39.38 -38.38 -3.14
C GLU A 708 39.55 -36.97 -3.69
N PHE A 709 40.36 -36.15 -3.01
CA PHE A 709 40.79 -34.86 -3.53
C PHE A 709 42.12 -35.06 -4.29
N GLU A 710 42.13 -34.77 -5.60
CA GLU A 710 43.35 -34.51 -6.34
C GLU A 710 43.75 -33.04 -6.13
N VAL A 711 44.93 -32.85 -5.58
CA VAL A 711 45.60 -31.55 -5.47
C VAL A 711 46.19 -31.26 -6.86
N LEU A 712 45.73 -30.19 -7.51
CA LEU A 712 46.37 -29.66 -8.68
C LEU A 712 47.49 -28.71 -8.23
N ASP A 713 48.71 -29.13 -8.44
CA ASP A 713 49.93 -28.30 -8.30
C ASP A 713 49.99 -27.26 -9.42
N ASP A 714 50.31 -26.05 -9.04
CA ASP A 714 50.66 -24.93 -9.93
C ASP A 714 51.84 -25.32 -10.84
N MET A 715 51.65 -25.14 -12.16
CA MET A 715 52.76 -25.09 -13.08
C MET A 715 52.72 -23.81 -13.91
N GLU A 716 53.83 -23.15 -13.83
CA GLU A 716 54.30 -21.95 -14.51
C GLU A 716 54.26 -22.02 -16.03
N GLU A 717 54.16 -20.84 -16.60
CA GLU A 717 54.29 -20.51 -18.03
C GLU A 717 55.57 -21.11 -18.66
N ASP A 718 55.47 -21.64 -19.88
CA ASP A 718 56.49 -21.38 -20.88
C ASP A 718 55.98 -21.53 -22.31
N GLU A 719 56.50 -20.65 -23.15
CA GLU A 719 56.14 -20.41 -24.56
C GLU A 719 56.65 -21.55 -25.50
N GLY A 720 55.91 -21.73 -26.60
CA GLY A 720 56.59 -22.00 -27.86
C GLY A 720 56.18 -23.22 -28.68
N GLY A 721 55.58 -22.96 -29.81
CA GLY A 721 55.96 -23.76 -31.02
C GLY A 721 55.02 -24.77 -31.62
N ALA A 722 54.41 -24.31 -32.64
CA ALA A 722 53.84 -24.88 -33.85
C ALA A 722 54.00 -26.39 -34.18
N ARG A 723 52.98 -26.86 -34.87
CA ARG A 723 52.91 -27.76 -36.04
C ARG A 723 52.25 -29.13 -35.93
N THR A 724 51.20 -29.15 -36.71
CA THR A 724 50.78 -30.17 -37.74
C THR A 724 50.67 -31.65 -37.36
N GLY A 725 49.58 -32.25 -37.72
CA GLY A 725 49.56 -33.67 -38.13
C GLY A 725 48.23 -34.34 -37.99
N MET A 726 47.57 -34.40 -39.05
CA MET A 726 46.49 -35.25 -39.57
C MET A 726 46.48 -36.71 -39.13
N LEU A 727 45.28 -37.25 -39.12
CA LEU A 727 44.79 -38.48 -39.82
C LEU A 727 44.23 -39.62 -38.95
N ASN A 728 42.97 -39.90 -39.29
CA ASN A 728 42.30 -41.19 -39.46
C ASN A 728 42.23 -42.19 -38.23
N GLY A 729 41.13 -42.72 -37.94
CA GLY A 729 40.13 -43.37 -38.73
C GLY A 729 39.23 -44.28 -37.87
N ALA A 730 38.06 -44.34 -38.32
CA ALA A 730 37.17 -45.46 -38.46
C ALA A 730 36.60 -46.26 -37.28
N ALA A 731 35.30 -46.21 -37.20
CA ALA A 731 34.32 -47.30 -37.22
C ALA A 731 33.88 -48.03 -35.96
N GLY A 732 32.59 -48.03 -35.73
CA GLY A 732 31.86 -49.14 -35.11
C GLY A 732 30.94 -48.74 -33.94
N GLY A 733 29.80 -48.38 -34.15
CA GLY A 733 28.62 -49.17 -34.21
C GLY A 733 27.81 -49.35 -32.95
N ARG A 734 26.58 -48.84 -32.98
CA ARG A 734 25.36 -49.37 -32.39
C ARG A 734 24.85 -49.02 -31.01
N ARG A 735 23.61 -48.38 -31.08
CA ARG A 735 22.44 -48.58 -30.22
C ARG A 735 22.53 -48.04 -28.79
N GLY A 736 21.96 -46.95 -28.43
CA GLY A 736 20.49 -46.73 -28.32
C GLY A 736 19.97 -47.11 -26.97
N ARG A 737 19.78 -46.12 -26.09
CA ARG A 737 18.65 -46.12 -25.14
C ARG A 737 18.44 -44.73 -24.58
N ARG A 738 17.25 -44.24 -24.78
CA ARG A 738 16.66 -43.07 -24.14
C ARG A 738 16.74 -43.24 -22.63
N ALA A 739 17.34 -42.30 -21.90
CA ALA A 739 17.10 -42.09 -20.49
C ALA A 739 16.25 -40.83 -20.36
N ARG A 740 15.11 -40.98 -19.72
CA ARG A 740 14.14 -39.96 -19.43
C ARG A 740 14.74 -38.98 -18.39
N ARG A 741 14.54 -37.71 -18.65
CA ARG A 741 14.65 -36.65 -17.67
C ARG A 741 13.71 -36.94 -16.48
N GLY A 742 14.27 -37.03 -15.29
CA GLY A 742 13.61 -37.04 -13.99
C GLY A 742 14.44 -36.16 -13.09
N GLY A 743 14.15 -34.89 -13.07
CA GLY A 743 14.87 -33.92 -12.27
C GLY A 743 14.14 -32.63 -11.99
N GLU A 744 12.90 -32.50 -12.43
CA GLU A 744 12.16 -31.21 -12.29
C GLU A 744 11.08 -31.22 -11.19
N LEU A 745 11.11 -32.14 -10.25
CA LEU A 745 10.07 -32.20 -9.21
C LEU A 745 10.60 -31.97 -7.76
N TYR A 746 11.84 -31.55 -7.59
CA TYR A 746 12.42 -31.35 -6.26
C TYR A 746 12.73 -29.92 -5.86
N ASP A 747 12.68 -28.96 -6.77
CA ASP A 747 12.96 -27.54 -6.45
C ASP A 747 11.70 -26.74 -6.03
N ALA A 748 10.52 -27.37 -6.00
CA ALA A 748 9.28 -26.69 -5.62
C ALA A 748 8.95 -26.74 -4.11
N PHE A 749 9.79 -27.38 -3.29
CA PHE A 749 9.53 -27.54 -1.84
C PHE A 749 10.71 -27.20 -0.93
N ALA A 750 11.71 -26.49 -1.41
CA ALA A 750 12.75 -25.94 -0.55
C ALA A 750 12.35 -24.50 -0.14
N GLY A 751 11.39 -24.39 0.79
CA GLY A 751 11.26 -23.20 1.59
C GLY A 751 12.41 -23.14 2.56
N GLU A 752 13.15 -22.06 2.55
CA GLU A 752 14.11 -21.69 3.59
C GLU A 752 13.37 -21.64 4.92
N SER A 753 13.74 -22.53 5.83
CA SER A 753 13.38 -22.44 7.24
C SER A 753 14.63 -22.02 8.00
N ASP A 754 14.59 -20.81 8.53
CA ASP A 754 15.45 -20.36 9.60
C ASP A 754 15.36 -21.33 10.79
N GLU A 755 16.45 -21.99 11.09
CA GLU A 755 16.70 -22.63 12.38
C GLU A 755 18.14 -22.32 12.81
N ASP A 756 18.28 -21.24 13.54
CA ASP A 756 19.33 -21.04 14.51
C ASP A 756 18.70 -20.71 15.86
N LEU A 757 18.37 -21.72 16.61
CA LEU A 757 18.18 -21.63 18.07
C LEU A 757 18.48 -23.00 18.72
N LEU A 758 19.41 -22.94 19.65
CA LEU A 758 19.80 -23.94 20.64
C LEU A 758 21.00 -24.84 20.28
N SER A 759 22.18 -24.44 20.73
CA SER A 759 23.07 -25.34 21.45
C SER A 759 23.97 -24.55 22.39
N GLU A 760 23.62 -24.57 23.67
CA GLU A 760 24.58 -24.46 24.75
C GLU A 760 25.47 -25.72 24.72
N SER A 761 26.79 -25.57 24.80
CA SER A 761 27.68 -26.47 25.52
C SER A 761 29.01 -25.78 25.79
N GLU A 762 29.33 -25.87 27.04
CA GLU A 762 30.53 -25.40 27.73
C GLU A 762 31.86 -25.95 27.17
N ASP A 763 32.92 -25.23 27.58
CA ASP A 763 34.31 -25.58 27.82
C ASP A 763 35.38 -25.20 26.79
N GLY A 764 36.33 -24.41 27.32
CA GLY A 764 37.76 -24.53 26.97
C GLY A 764 38.51 -23.27 26.60
N ASP A 765 38.96 -22.58 27.64
CA ASP A 765 40.15 -21.74 27.79
C ASP A 765 41.12 -21.52 26.63
N ALA A 766 41.40 -20.24 26.36
CA ALA A 766 42.68 -19.51 26.51
C ALA A 766 42.92 -18.43 25.43
N PRO A 767 43.80 -17.47 25.63
CA PRO A 767 43.47 -16.05 25.38
C PRO A 767 44.20 -15.45 24.18
N TYR A 768 43.66 -14.45 23.56
CA TYR A 768 44.43 -13.56 22.69
C TYR A 768 44.36 -12.12 23.15
N ARG A 769 45.54 -11.51 23.21
CA ARG A 769 45.92 -10.26 23.82
C ARG A 769 45.43 -9.04 23.07
N ASP A 770 45.10 -8.04 23.87
CA ASP A 770 44.95 -6.60 23.60
C ASP A 770 46.08 -5.98 22.79
N ARG A 771 45.72 -5.00 22.01
CA ARG A 771 46.66 -3.95 21.59
C ARG A 771 45.96 -2.57 21.74
N GLU A 772 46.34 -1.98 22.84
CA GLU A 772 46.49 -0.61 23.32
C GLU A 772 45.89 0.52 22.51
N GLU A 773 45.01 1.21 23.20
CA GLU A 773 44.64 2.61 23.08
C GLU A 773 45.88 3.51 23.32
N ARG A 774 45.95 4.63 22.58
CA ARG A 774 46.76 5.78 23.01
C ARG A 774 45.88 7.02 23.15
N GLU A 775 45.62 7.35 24.41
CA GLU A 775 45.29 8.66 24.88
C GLU A 775 46.34 9.71 24.47
N TYR A 776 45.90 10.89 24.11
CA TYR A 776 46.70 12.11 24.20
C TYR A 776 45.99 13.13 25.09
N ASP A 777 46.65 13.36 26.21
CA ASP A 777 46.35 14.29 27.29
C ASP A 777 46.52 15.74 26.84
N GLU A 778 45.68 16.61 27.44
CA GLU A 778 45.80 18.06 27.56
C GLU A 778 46.97 18.45 28.43
N LYS A 779 47.67 19.53 28.02
CA LYS A 779 48.24 20.52 28.97
C LYS A 779 48.69 21.82 28.30
N ALA A 780 47.97 22.83 28.66
CA ALA A 780 48.26 24.22 29.13
C ALA A 780 49.64 24.84 28.80
N GLY A 781 49.59 26.10 28.39
CA GLY A 781 50.75 27.03 28.43
C GLY A 781 50.38 28.43 27.99
N LEU A 782 50.24 29.27 28.96
CA LEU A 782 49.98 30.70 29.01
C LEU A 782 51.07 31.57 28.37
N ALA A 783 50.67 32.83 28.05
CA ALA A 783 51.39 34.11 27.96
C ALA A 783 51.51 34.64 26.50
N GLY A 784 51.18 35.88 26.16
CA GLY A 784 51.04 37.10 26.85
C GLY A 784 51.31 38.22 25.86
N GLY A 785 50.65 39.36 25.98
CA GLY A 785 51.09 40.68 25.55
C GLY A 785 50.69 41.09 24.15
N SER A 786 50.00 42.04 23.98
CA SER A 786 49.89 43.47 24.21
C SER A 786 49.75 44.25 22.91
N ASP A 787 48.76 45.13 22.89
CA ASP A 787 48.72 46.51 22.40
C ASP A 787 48.73 46.83 20.93
N GLY A 788 47.80 47.71 20.61
CA GLY A 788 47.95 48.64 19.50
C GLY A 788 46.64 49.14 18.90
N GLU A 789 46.07 50.16 19.49
CA GLU A 789 45.17 51.20 18.95
C GLU A 789 45.42 51.51 17.47
N SER A 790 44.46 51.85 16.64
CA SER A 790 43.80 53.15 16.58
C SER A 790 43.02 53.30 15.27
N SER A 791 41.88 53.90 15.44
CA SER A 791 41.24 55.00 14.72
C SER A 791 41.12 54.94 13.22
N GLY A 792 39.89 55.16 12.79
CA GLY A 792 39.57 56.32 12.05
C GLY A 792 38.66 56.13 10.84
N SER A 793 37.44 56.55 11.02
CA SER A 793 36.74 57.57 10.22
C SER A 793 36.32 57.27 8.78
N SER A 794 35.05 57.09 8.63
CA SER A 794 34.07 58.01 7.96
C SER A 794 33.98 58.01 6.42
N ARG A 795 32.68 57.90 6.08
CA ARG A 795 31.92 58.67 5.07
C ARG A 795 31.66 58.09 3.72
N ASN A 796 30.38 57.88 3.60
CA ASN A 796 29.45 58.40 2.57
C ASN A 796 29.68 58.07 1.08
N GLY A 797 28.57 57.67 0.48
CA GLY A 797 28.11 58.24 -0.77
C GLY A 797 27.28 57.34 -1.63
N ASN A 798 26.02 57.50 -1.50
CA ASN A 798 24.91 57.51 -2.50
C ASN A 798 25.15 57.04 -3.93
N ALA A 799 24.12 56.25 -4.32
CA ALA A 799 23.22 56.51 -5.46
C ALA A 799 23.70 56.05 -6.83
N SER A 800 23.09 55.09 -7.36
CA SER A 800 21.98 55.14 -8.33
C SER A 800 21.52 53.73 -8.69
#